data_32ea8e10241e96ace607ece517bc001e
#
_entry.id   32ea8e10241e96ace607ece517bc001e
#
_cell.length_a   1.000
_cell.length_b   1.000
_cell.length_c   1.000
_cell.angle_alpha   90.00
_cell.angle_beta   90.00
_cell.angle_gamma   90.00
#
_symmetry.space_group_name_H-M   'P 1'
#
loop_
_entity.id
_entity.type
_entity.pdbx_description
1 polymer ?
#
loop_
_entity_poly.entity_id
_entity_poly.type
_entity_poly.pdbx_seq_one_letter_code
_entity_poly.pdbx_strand_id
1 'polypeptide(L)'
;MKIIIFFLLFLLSGMLSAQNLAVIDSLKTILTVTSADTSRINVLIDISKEYQSSNPELCLQHLNKALKESRRIKWDKGTLKLCHRMGALLVSYGEPDSALTILFEGLSQAQKLNNHKSFGNIQINIGTAYNQKSDYKKAMNYFENAVTIAQKHNLGKTLSNACTEIGKIHELNSNFEKAIFYHLKSYTIGDSINDSEVKGVALGNLATVYFKLGNYDKAKEYNFEGLALWKKMDRKSNTAATLNNIGNLYLQKNNPDSAIIYYSQALKIAEETSDKYGLGLRLTSLGNAYNLKEDFNQSIAFYEKAITIRNSIGDKRGVSQCFNNMGESYRKINEYEKAIISVSRGLEIAREISLLEEIIHSYQLYSDIYSAKQDFKNAYHYKELESAIKDSISTAENKKQIAEMSVKFDTEKKEAENKLLQQQNKIQSLTISNNRYLLFGLIGALILFVIIALLIFRQNKLNSQQQAMQLEQKLLRSQMNPHFIFNSLQAIQNFILKKDEKEAAKYLSSFATLTRSVLENSRMETISLKKEITLLDDYLALQKLRFSQRFEYSINVSPEIDTDYATLPPMLSQPFIENAIEHGMRDIESGGFISVSFSENNNNLLLEIKDNGKGMNSHNENKAHHSLAMTITKERIGLLNKKSTKKIDFSITDAYPEKMDRKGVKVNFIIPL
;
A
#
# COMPACT_ATOMS: atom_id res chain seq x y z
N MET A 1 -22.96 12.05 8.88
CA MET A 1 -21.70 12.82 9.01
C MET A 1 -20.46 11.93 9.14
N LYS A 2 -20.41 10.91 10.02
CA LYS A 2 -19.25 9.98 10.15
C LYS A 2 -18.93 9.17 8.87
N ILE A 3 -19.94 8.74 8.12
CA ILE A 3 -19.78 7.97 6.88
C ILE A 3 -19.20 8.85 5.74
N ILE A 4 -19.58 10.12 5.69
CA ILE A 4 -19.08 11.07 4.69
C ILE A 4 -17.61 11.42 4.95
N ILE A 5 -17.20 11.52 6.22
CA ILE A 5 -15.80 11.76 6.61
C ILE A 5 -14.94 10.52 6.27
N PHE A 6 -15.47 9.31 6.45
CA PHE A 6 -14.78 8.08 6.08
C PHE A 6 -14.60 7.95 4.54
N PHE A 7 -15.60 8.37 3.78
CA PHE A 7 -15.53 8.38 2.30
C PHE A 7 -14.58 9.45 1.76
N LEU A 8 -14.53 10.62 2.42
CA LEU A 8 -13.57 11.68 2.09
C LEU A 8 -12.12 11.31 2.44
N LEU A 9 -11.89 10.61 3.55
CA LEU A 9 -10.58 10.08 3.91
C LEU A 9 -10.12 8.97 2.95
N PHE A 10 -11.05 8.12 2.48
CA PHE A 10 -10.75 7.09 1.47
C PHE A 10 -10.45 7.70 0.08
N LEU A 11 -11.11 8.78 -0.28
CA LEU A 11 -10.83 9.54 -1.51
C LEU A 11 -9.49 10.28 -1.44
N LEU A 12 -9.12 10.83 -0.28
CA LEU A 12 -7.81 11.49 -0.08
C LEU A 12 -6.64 10.52 -0.10
N SER A 13 -6.77 9.32 0.48
CA SER A 13 -5.74 8.28 0.40
C SER A 13 -5.59 7.73 -1.02
N GLY A 14 -6.69 7.62 -1.76
CA GLY A 14 -6.68 7.29 -3.19
C GLY A 14 -6.00 8.36 -4.06
N MET A 15 -6.12 9.63 -3.70
CA MET A 15 -5.47 10.74 -4.43
C MET A 15 -3.96 10.80 -4.20
N LEU A 16 -3.46 10.52 -2.99
CA LEU A 16 -2.01 10.49 -2.74
C LEU A 16 -1.31 9.30 -3.43
N SER A 17 -1.94 8.12 -3.44
CA SER A 17 -1.43 6.98 -4.20
C SER A 17 -1.50 7.19 -5.71
N ALA A 18 -2.52 7.90 -6.20
CA ALA A 18 -2.66 8.28 -7.60
C ALA A 18 -1.62 9.34 -8.02
N GLN A 19 -1.23 10.24 -7.11
CA GLN A 19 -0.23 11.27 -7.38
C GLN A 19 1.17 10.65 -7.53
N ASN A 20 1.53 9.67 -6.69
CA ASN A 20 2.78 8.93 -6.84
C ASN A 20 2.81 8.07 -8.12
N LEU A 21 1.69 7.44 -8.50
CA LEU A 21 1.61 6.69 -9.75
C LEU A 21 1.79 7.61 -10.98
N ALA A 22 1.19 8.80 -10.98
CA ALA A 22 1.34 9.76 -12.06
C ALA A 22 2.78 10.25 -12.23
N VAL A 23 3.50 10.48 -11.12
CA VAL A 23 4.93 10.84 -11.13
C VAL A 23 5.76 9.68 -11.67
N ILE A 24 5.50 8.46 -11.23
CA ILE A 24 6.20 7.25 -11.69
C ILE A 24 5.98 7.04 -13.19
N ASP A 25 4.77 7.19 -13.69
CA ASP A 25 4.45 7.03 -15.12
C ASP A 25 5.09 8.12 -15.98
N SER A 26 5.13 9.35 -15.49
CA SER A 26 5.87 10.44 -16.11
C SER A 26 7.37 10.14 -16.18
N LEU A 27 7.97 9.69 -15.07
CA LEU A 27 9.38 9.29 -15.04
C LEU A 27 9.68 8.10 -15.95
N LYS A 28 8.79 7.11 -16.04
CA LYS A 28 8.92 5.99 -16.95
C LYS A 28 8.86 6.43 -18.42
N THR A 29 7.98 7.39 -18.74
CA THR A 29 7.92 7.98 -20.08
C THR A 29 9.22 8.70 -20.42
N ILE A 30 9.75 9.51 -19.50
CA ILE A 30 11.06 10.15 -19.64
C ILE A 30 12.15 9.09 -19.85
N LEU A 31 12.10 7.97 -19.11
CA LEU A 31 13.06 6.88 -19.23
C LEU A 31 13.10 6.26 -20.62
N THR A 32 11.99 6.22 -21.36
CA THR A 32 11.92 5.64 -22.72
C THR A 32 12.62 6.50 -23.77
N VAL A 33 12.62 7.82 -23.57
CA VAL A 33 13.19 8.80 -24.52
C VAL A 33 14.58 9.28 -24.13
N THR A 34 15.01 8.98 -22.89
CA THR A 34 16.33 9.41 -22.40
C THR A 34 17.44 8.52 -22.94
N SER A 35 18.50 9.13 -23.46
CA SER A 35 19.70 8.45 -23.93
C SER A 35 20.35 7.59 -22.85
N ALA A 36 21.10 6.58 -23.26
CA ALA A 36 21.77 5.66 -22.34
C ALA A 36 23.04 6.29 -21.73
N ASP A 37 22.89 7.38 -21.02
CA ASP A 37 23.92 8.18 -20.37
C ASP A 37 23.59 8.43 -18.87
N THR A 38 24.29 9.40 -18.28
CA THR A 38 24.08 9.77 -16.87
C THR A 38 22.66 10.28 -16.57
N SER A 39 21.97 10.85 -17.57
CA SER A 39 20.61 11.35 -17.43
C SER A 39 19.65 10.19 -17.16
N ARG A 40 19.79 9.10 -17.92
CA ARG A 40 19.00 7.88 -17.75
C ARG A 40 19.20 7.25 -16.37
N ILE A 41 20.45 7.21 -15.89
CA ILE A 41 20.77 6.72 -14.55
C ILE A 41 20.09 7.57 -13.48
N ASN A 42 20.09 8.90 -13.63
CA ASN A 42 19.41 9.79 -12.69
C ASN A 42 17.88 9.56 -12.68
N VAL A 43 17.25 9.36 -13.82
CA VAL A 43 15.82 9.01 -13.90
C VAL A 43 15.53 7.69 -13.18
N LEU A 44 16.38 6.67 -13.34
CA LEU A 44 16.25 5.40 -12.61
C LEU A 44 16.36 5.60 -11.08
N ILE A 45 17.27 6.48 -10.64
CA ILE A 45 17.38 6.85 -9.22
C ILE A 45 16.11 7.56 -8.75
N ASP A 46 15.54 8.46 -9.54
CA ASP A 46 14.32 9.17 -9.15
C ASP A 46 13.12 8.24 -9.10
N ILE A 47 12.95 7.33 -10.05
CA ILE A 47 11.94 6.26 -9.97
C ILE A 47 12.13 5.42 -8.69
N SER A 48 13.39 5.10 -8.35
CA SER A 48 13.67 4.33 -7.12
C SER A 48 13.25 5.05 -5.84
N LYS A 49 13.30 6.39 -5.82
CA LYS A 49 12.86 7.18 -4.66
C LYS A 49 11.37 7.07 -4.42
N GLU A 50 10.59 7.09 -5.51
CA GLU A 50 9.13 6.95 -5.44
C GLU A 50 8.70 5.55 -4.93
N TYR A 51 9.48 4.52 -5.22
CA TYR A 51 9.22 3.17 -4.74
C TYR A 51 9.78 2.87 -3.34
N GLN A 52 10.63 3.73 -2.77
CA GLN A 52 11.39 3.44 -1.56
C GLN A 52 10.53 3.02 -0.36
N SER A 53 9.39 3.67 -0.15
CA SER A 53 8.47 3.36 0.95
C SER A 53 7.30 2.45 0.55
N SER A 54 6.93 2.43 -0.74
CA SER A 54 5.77 1.70 -1.25
C SER A 54 6.10 0.30 -1.74
N ASN A 55 7.27 0.10 -2.35
CA ASN A 55 7.72 -1.18 -2.89
C ASN A 55 9.25 -1.31 -2.87
N PRO A 56 9.82 -1.81 -1.76
CA PRO A 56 11.26 -1.98 -1.60
C PRO A 56 11.92 -2.80 -2.71
N GLU A 57 11.24 -3.82 -3.21
CA GLU A 57 11.76 -4.69 -4.26
C GLU A 57 11.94 -3.94 -5.58
N LEU A 58 10.92 -3.20 -6.02
CA LEU A 58 11.01 -2.35 -7.22
C LEU A 58 12.04 -1.24 -7.04
N CYS A 59 12.15 -0.66 -5.84
CA CYS A 59 13.20 0.31 -5.52
C CYS A 59 14.58 -0.28 -5.81
N LEU A 60 14.88 -1.46 -5.26
CA LEU A 60 16.17 -2.14 -5.46
C LEU A 60 16.38 -2.57 -6.92
N GLN A 61 15.35 -3.02 -7.63
CA GLN A 61 15.44 -3.38 -9.05
C GLN A 61 15.87 -2.18 -9.90
N HIS A 62 15.27 -1.00 -9.70
CA HIS A 62 15.64 0.22 -10.41
C HIS A 62 17.05 0.68 -10.06
N LEU A 63 17.44 0.62 -8.80
CA LEU A 63 18.81 0.95 -8.37
C LEU A 63 19.84 -0.03 -8.94
N ASN A 64 19.56 -1.33 -8.97
CA ASN A 64 20.42 -2.33 -9.61
C ASN A 64 20.61 -2.05 -11.11
N LYS A 65 19.53 -1.68 -11.81
CA LYS A 65 19.61 -1.29 -13.22
C LYS A 65 20.47 -0.05 -13.39
N ALA A 66 20.26 0.97 -12.55
CA ALA A 66 21.08 2.18 -12.55
C ALA A 66 22.57 1.88 -12.30
N LEU A 67 22.87 0.99 -11.33
CA LEU A 67 24.24 0.59 -11.01
C LEU A 67 24.91 -0.16 -12.17
N LYS A 68 24.20 -1.08 -12.82
CA LYS A 68 24.70 -1.78 -14.02
C LYS A 68 25.01 -0.80 -15.15
N GLU A 69 24.12 0.15 -15.42
CA GLU A 69 24.35 1.18 -16.44
C GLU A 69 25.52 2.10 -16.07
N SER A 70 25.60 2.54 -14.79
CA SER A 70 26.72 3.37 -14.32
C SER A 70 28.08 2.70 -14.49
N ARG A 71 28.17 1.39 -14.18
CA ARG A 71 29.39 0.59 -14.41
C ARG A 71 29.71 0.47 -15.91
N ARG A 72 28.68 0.25 -16.75
CA ARG A 72 28.85 0.12 -18.21
C ARG A 72 29.42 1.36 -18.85
N ILE A 73 28.97 2.55 -18.46
CA ILE A 73 29.47 3.83 -18.96
C ILE A 73 30.70 4.35 -18.20
N LYS A 74 31.24 3.56 -17.25
CA LYS A 74 32.38 3.91 -16.39
C LYS A 74 32.21 5.23 -15.62
N TRP A 75 30.99 5.50 -15.17
CA TRP A 75 30.70 6.71 -14.38
C TRP A 75 31.00 6.48 -12.89
N ASP A 76 32.28 6.54 -12.51
CA ASP A 76 32.76 6.24 -11.16
C ASP A 76 32.03 7.04 -10.07
N LYS A 77 31.75 8.35 -10.28
CA LYS A 77 30.99 9.17 -9.34
C LYS A 77 29.55 8.68 -9.15
N GLY A 78 28.91 8.24 -10.23
CA GLY A 78 27.56 7.67 -10.20
C GLY A 78 27.55 6.32 -9.51
N THR A 79 28.52 5.46 -9.80
CA THR A 79 28.69 4.17 -9.14
C THR A 79 28.86 4.33 -7.66
N LEU A 80 29.71 5.26 -7.20
CA LEU A 80 29.89 5.58 -5.78
C LEU A 80 28.57 6.01 -5.12
N LYS A 81 27.84 6.95 -5.75
CA LYS A 81 26.55 7.43 -5.25
C LYS A 81 25.52 6.31 -5.13
N LEU A 82 25.47 5.42 -6.12
CA LEU A 82 24.56 4.29 -6.14
C LEU A 82 24.91 3.22 -5.11
N CYS A 83 26.19 2.85 -5.00
CA CYS A 83 26.64 1.90 -4.00
C CYS A 83 26.32 2.39 -2.58
N HIS A 84 26.59 3.67 -2.28
CA HIS A 84 26.26 4.26 -0.98
C HIS A 84 24.75 4.20 -0.70
N ARG A 85 23.91 4.62 -1.68
CA ARG A 85 22.46 4.62 -1.54
C ARG A 85 21.89 3.22 -1.39
N MET A 86 22.29 2.29 -2.26
CA MET A 86 21.83 0.89 -2.19
C MET A 86 22.25 0.21 -0.90
N GLY A 87 23.52 0.40 -0.50
CA GLY A 87 24.01 -0.15 0.75
C GLY A 87 23.23 0.35 1.97
N ALA A 88 22.95 1.65 2.04
CA ALA A 88 22.13 2.22 3.10
C ALA A 88 20.68 1.66 3.11
N LEU A 89 20.08 1.49 1.94
CA LEU A 89 18.73 0.90 1.83
C LEU A 89 18.72 -0.58 2.23
N LEU A 90 19.68 -1.38 1.76
CA LEU A 90 19.79 -2.80 2.12
C LEU A 90 19.97 -2.98 3.64
N VAL A 91 20.78 -2.12 4.27
CA VAL A 91 20.88 -2.06 5.74
C VAL A 91 19.51 -1.76 6.35
N SER A 92 18.78 -0.77 5.83
CA SER A 92 17.46 -0.41 6.37
C SER A 92 16.40 -1.50 6.17
N TYR A 93 16.55 -2.35 5.16
CA TYR A 93 15.67 -3.49 4.88
C TYR A 93 16.07 -4.77 5.62
N GLY A 94 17.15 -4.73 6.42
CA GLY A 94 17.61 -5.88 7.20
C GLY A 94 18.34 -6.93 6.37
N GLU A 95 18.96 -6.53 5.26
CA GLU A 95 19.79 -7.38 4.38
C GLU A 95 21.30 -7.03 4.52
N PRO A 96 21.93 -7.30 5.67
CA PRO A 96 23.30 -6.85 5.93
C PRO A 96 24.34 -7.48 5.00
N ASP A 97 24.17 -8.73 4.57
CA ASP A 97 25.14 -9.41 3.69
C ASP A 97 25.13 -8.82 2.28
N SER A 98 23.95 -8.59 1.74
CA SER A 98 23.77 -7.88 0.46
C SER A 98 24.31 -6.45 0.53
N ALA A 99 24.05 -5.77 1.66
CA ALA A 99 24.55 -4.42 1.91
C ALA A 99 26.08 -4.36 1.92
N LEU A 100 26.73 -5.26 2.66
CA LEU A 100 28.20 -5.32 2.76
C LEU A 100 28.85 -5.48 1.39
N THR A 101 28.33 -6.36 0.53
CA THR A 101 28.85 -6.57 -0.82
C THR A 101 28.89 -5.25 -1.62
N ILE A 102 27.79 -4.51 -1.61
CA ILE A 102 27.69 -3.24 -2.36
C ILE A 102 28.49 -2.11 -1.68
N LEU A 103 28.50 -2.07 -0.34
CA LEU A 103 29.21 -1.03 0.40
C LEU A 103 30.73 -1.15 0.27
N PHE A 104 31.29 -2.36 0.20
CA PHE A 104 32.72 -2.55 -0.04
C PHE A 104 33.15 -2.07 -1.42
N GLU A 105 32.32 -2.30 -2.46
CA GLU A 105 32.57 -1.70 -3.78
C GLU A 105 32.54 -0.17 -3.69
N GLY A 106 31.51 0.39 -3.03
CA GLY A 106 31.40 1.84 -2.83
C GLY A 106 32.59 2.40 -2.04
N LEU A 107 33.10 1.68 -1.04
CA LEU A 107 34.25 2.07 -0.26
C LEU A 107 35.52 2.19 -1.13
N SER A 108 35.75 1.19 -1.99
CA SER A 108 36.85 1.19 -2.96
C SER A 108 36.75 2.37 -3.94
N GLN A 109 35.54 2.63 -4.45
CA GLN A 109 35.29 3.77 -5.34
C GLN A 109 35.50 5.12 -4.62
N ALA A 110 35.06 5.25 -3.37
CA ALA A 110 35.27 6.46 -2.58
C ALA A 110 36.74 6.75 -2.36
N GLN A 111 37.55 5.71 -2.12
CA GLN A 111 39.01 5.80 -1.98
C GLN A 111 39.67 6.22 -3.29
N LYS A 112 39.33 5.57 -4.40
CA LYS A 112 39.82 5.91 -5.76
C LYS A 112 39.55 7.37 -6.13
N LEU A 113 38.37 7.88 -5.75
CA LEU A 113 37.95 9.26 -6.06
C LEU A 113 38.39 10.28 -5.01
N ASN A 114 39.14 9.89 -3.99
CA ASN A 114 39.50 10.74 -2.83
C ASN A 114 38.28 11.43 -2.19
N ASN A 115 37.10 10.78 -2.24
CA ASN A 115 35.87 11.32 -1.66
C ASN A 115 35.73 10.94 -0.18
N HIS A 116 36.42 11.67 0.67
CA HIS A 116 36.49 11.38 2.12
C HIS A 116 35.11 11.41 2.81
N LYS A 117 34.19 12.26 2.36
CA LYS A 117 32.82 12.32 2.90
C LYS A 117 32.04 11.03 2.62
N SER A 118 32.05 10.57 1.37
CA SER A 118 31.38 9.30 1.02
C SER A 118 32.09 8.12 1.68
N PHE A 119 33.41 8.14 1.75
CA PHE A 119 34.19 7.11 2.42
C PHE A 119 33.78 6.96 3.91
N GLY A 120 33.72 8.07 4.66
CA GLY A 120 33.27 8.04 6.06
C GLY A 120 31.84 7.58 6.24
N ASN A 121 30.93 8.05 5.40
CA ASN A 121 29.51 7.63 5.47
C ASN A 121 29.32 6.14 5.12
N ILE A 122 30.08 5.62 4.15
CA ILE A 122 30.06 4.19 3.80
C ILE A 122 30.63 3.34 4.95
N GLN A 123 31.69 3.80 5.61
CA GLN A 123 32.21 3.17 6.82
C GLN A 123 31.11 3.03 7.89
N ILE A 124 30.34 4.09 8.12
CA ILE A 124 29.20 4.05 9.06
C ILE A 124 28.18 2.98 8.64
N ASN A 125 27.80 2.93 7.36
CA ASN A 125 26.83 1.95 6.88
C ASN A 125 27.36 0.51 6.99
N ILE A 126 28.67 0.27 6.74
CA ILE A 126 29.30 -1.03 6.94
C ILE A 126 29.27 -1.40 8.43
N GLY A 127 29.60 -0.45 9.31
CA GLY A 127 29.48 -0.65 10.75
C GLY A 127 28.06 -1.01 11.18
N THR A 128 27.06 -0.32 10.65
CA THR A 128 25.63 -0.61 10.92
C THR A 128 25.24 -2.00 10.42
N ALA A 129 25.73 -2.43 9.24
CA ALA A 129 25.50 -3.79 8.74
C ALA A 129 26.13 -4.85 9.65
N TYR A 130 27.34 -4.64 10.14
CA TYR A 130 27.96 -5.55 11.13
C TYR A 130 27.23 -5.53 12.47
N ASN A 131 26.71 -4.39 12.89
CA ASN A 131 25.88 -4.29 14.09
C ASN A 131 24.59 -5.14 13.97
N GLN A 132 23.93 -5.13 12.81
CA GLN A 132 22.77 -6.00 12.52
C GLN A 132 23.13 -7.48 12.56
N LYS A 133 24.36 -7.84 12.20
CA LYS A 133 24.91 -9.19 12.31
C LYS A 133 25.39 -9.53 13.74
N SER A 134 25.18 -8.63 14.70
CA SER A 134 25.68 -8.75 16.10
C SER A 134 27.21 -8.83 16.22
N ASP A 135 27.95 -8.47 15.17
CA ASP A 135 29.42 -8.36 15.22
C ASP A 135 29.81 -6.95 15.69
N TYR A 136 29.54 -6.69 16.96
CA TYR A 136 29.78 -5.37 17.58
C TYR A 136 31.23 -4.92 17.52
N LYS A 137 32.17 -5.88 17.52
CA LYS A 137 33.61 -5.57 17.43
C LYS A 137 33.99 -4.97 16.08
N LYS A 138 33.54 -5.58 14.99
CA LYS A 138 33.76 -5.01 13.65
C LYS A 138 32.97 -3.72 13.46
N ALA A 139 31.73 -3.66 13.92
CA ALA A 139 30.92 -2.44 13.86
C ALA A 139 31.65 -1.26 14.49
N MET A 140 32.19 -1.43 15.73
CA MET A 140 32.91 -0.40 16.43
C MET A 140 34.15 0.07 15.65
N ASN A 141 34.94 -0.87 15.11
CA ASN A 141 36.15 -0.53 14.33
C ASN A 141 35.79 0.35 13.10
N TYR A 142 34.71 0.03 12.38
CA TYR A 142 34.27 0.85 11.23
C TYR A 142 33.77 2.23 11.65
N PHE A 143 33.07 2.35 12.78
CA PHE A 143 32.62 3.64 13.30
C PHE A 143 33.81 4.50 13.77
N GLU A 144 34.80 3.93 14.45
CA GLU A 144 36.04 4.61 14.87
C GLU A 144 36.88 5.09 13.68
N ASN A 145 36.96 4.29 12.61
CA ASN A 145 37.54 4.69 11.35
C ASN A 145 36.81 5.88 10.72
N ALA A 146 35.49 5.87 10.75
CA ALA A 146 34.66 6.98 10.27
C ALA A 146 34.91 8.26 11.11
N VAL A 147 35.04 8.15 12.44
CA VAL A 147 35.41 9.26 13.34
C VAL A 147 36.77 9.84 12.95
N THR A 148 37.78 8.99 12.78
CA THR A 148 39.14 9.39 12.41
C THR A 148 39.18 10.19 11.10
N ILE A 149 38.50 9.68 10.07
CA ILE A 149 38.43 10.34 8.78
C ILE A 149 37.64 11.65 8.86
N ALA A 150 36.50 11.64 9.56
CA ALA A 150 35.67 12.82 9.71
C ALA A 150 36.38 13.93 10.47
N GLN A 151 37.15 13.61 11.49
CA GLN A 151 38.02 14.58 12.22
C GLN A 151 39.12 15.14 11.31
N LYS A 152 39.84 14.27 10.61
CA LYS A 152 40.94 14.67 9.72
C LYS A 152 40.50 15.64 8.61
N HIS A 153 39.27 15.47 8.11
CA HIS A 153 38.76 16.24 6.97
C HIS A 153 37.63 17.23 7.35
N ASN A 154 37.44 17.52 8.63
CA ASN A 154 36.45 18.46 9.15
C ASN A 154 35.02 18.16 8.66
N LEU A 155 34.63 16.89 8.62
CA LEU A 155 33.33 16.44 8.16
C LEU A 155 32.32 16.35 9.34
N GLY A 156 31.87 17.48 9.85
CA GLY A 156 31.07 17.56 11.08
C GLY A 156 29.85 16.63 11.09
N LYS A 157 29.05 16.59 10.02
CA LYS A 157 27.87 15.71 9.94
C LYS A 157 28.25 14.21 9.98
N THR A 158 29.30 13.82 9.27
CA THR A 158 29.81 12.43 9.30
C THR A 158 30.33 12.06 10.68
N LEU A 159 31.05 13.00 11.34
CA LEU A 159 31.56 12.82 12.69
C LEU A 159 30.43 12.61 13.70
N SER A 160 29.39 13.43 13.62
CA SER A 160 28.21 13.31 14.47
C SER A 160 27.50 11.97 14.29
N ASN A 161 27.28 11.56 13.03
CA ASN A 161 26.64 10.27 12.72
C ASN A 161 27.45 9.10 13.29
N ALA A 162 28.77 9.11 13.13
CA ALA A 162 29.64 8.08 13.69
C ALA A 162 29.57 8.04 15.22
N CYS A 163 29.61 9.22 15.88
CA CYS A 163 29.43 9.31 17.34
C CYS A 163 28.05 8.75 17.77
N THR A 164 27.00 9.05 17.01
CA THR A 164 25.65 8.52 17.28
C THR A 164 25.64 6.99 17.24
N GLU A 165 26.24 6.37 16.23
CA GLU A 165 26.27 4.90 16.13
C GLU A 165 27.15 4.25 17.21
N ILE A 166 28.27 4.87 17.58
CA ILE A 166 29.10 4.43 18.74
C ILE A 166 28.27 4.51 20.02
N GLY A 167 27.53 5.61 20.23
CA GLY A 167 26.62 5.76 21.36
C GLY A 167 25.59 4.64 21.46
N LYS A 168 24.97 4.27 20.35
CA LYS A 168 24.01 3.15 20.27
C LYS A 168 24.66 1.80 20.63
N ILE A 169 25.89 1.53 20.17
CA ILE A 169 26.60 0.30 20.57
C ILE A 169 26.83 0.26 22.10
N HIS A 170 27.22 1.39 22.69
CA HIS A 170 27.38 1.47 24.14
C HIS A 170 26.04 1.31 24.87
N GLU A 171 24.95 1.83 24.32
CA GLU A 171 23.60 1.65 24.84
C GLU A 171 23.17 0.17 24.81
N LEU A 172 23.43 -0.54 23.69
CA LEU A 172 23.16 -1.98 23.57
C LEU A 172 23.94 -2.80 24.60
N ASN A 173 25.16 -2.39 24.91
CA ASN A 173 26.01 -3.02 25.94
C ASN A 173 25.73 -2.50 27.36
N SER A 174 24.61 -1.79 27.56
CA SER A 174 24.19 -1.18 28.85
C SER A 174 25.24 -0.23 29.46
N ASN A 175 26.19 0.26 28.66
CA ASN A 175 27.19 1.25 29.08
C ASN A 175 26.61 2.67 28.84
N PHE A 176 25.63 3.02 29.67
CA PHE A 176 24.86 4.26 29.49
C PHE A 176 25.70 5.53 29.66
N GLU A 177 26.74 5.49 30.48
CA GLU A 177 27.65 6.64 30.68
C GLU A 177 28.35 7.00 29.37
N LYS A 178 28.96 6.02 28.69
CA LYS A 178 29.58 6.24 27.38
C LYS A 178 28.56 6.57 26.30
N ALA A 179 27.37 5.97 26.32
CA ALA A 179 26.32 6.30 25.40
C ALA A 179 25.93 7.79 25.49
N ILE A 180 25.70 8.30 26.71
CA ILE A 180 25.43 9.72 26.96
C ILE A 180 26.58 10.59 26.46
N PHE A 181 27.83 10.22 26.75
CA PHE A 181 29.00 10.96 26.30
C PHE A 181 29.00 11.13 24.76
N TYR A 182 28.82 10.05 24.02
CA TYR A 182 28.85 10.11 22.56
C TYR A 182 27.63 10.83 21.97
N HIS A 183 26.46 10.70 22.57
CA HIS A 183 25.26 11.43 22.12
C HIS A 183 25.36 12.93 22.43
N LEU A 184 25.92 13.33 23.58
CA LEU A 184 26.23 14.73 23.87
C LEU A 184 27.30 15.29 22.91
N LYS A 185 28.30 14.49 22.57
CA LYS A 185 29.29 14.88 21.56
C LYS A 185 28.65 15.10 20.19
N SER A 186 27.72 14.22 19.80
CA SER A 186 26.92 14.39 18.58
C SER A 186 26.09 15.69 18.61
N TYR A 187 25.43 15.99 19.75
CA TYR A 187 24.67 17.22 19.96
C TYR A 187 25.54 18.48 19.82
N THR A 188 26.70 18.52 20.48
CA THR A 188 27.62 19.65 20.42
C THR A 188 28.22 19.87 19.04
N ILE A 189 28.47 18.79 18.29
CA ILE A 189 28.90 18.90 16.90
C ILE A 189 27.74 19.51 16.07
N GLY A 190 26.50 19.03 16.23
CA GLY A 190 25.33 19.55 15.57
C GLY A 190 25.13 21.05 15.84
N ASP A 191 25.40 21.48 17.05
CA ASP A 191 25.36 22.89 17.43
C ASP A 191 26.47 23.71 16.73
N SER A 192 27.70 23.19 16.74
CA SER A 192 28.85 23.87 16.11
C SER A 192 28.74 24.02 14.59
N ILE A 193 28.07 23.09 13.90
CA ILE A 193 27.83 23.14 12.45
C ILE A 193 26.45 23.75 12.11
N ASN A 194 25.69 24.21 13.10
CA ASN A 194 24.34 24.73 12.99
C ASN A 194 23.36 23.79 12.23
N ASP A 195 23.50 22.47 12.44
CA ASP A 195 22.64 21.46 11.82
C ASP A 195 21.56 20.98 12.82
N SER A 196 20.35 21.53 12.65
CA SER A 196 19.22 21.22 13.51
C SER A 196 18.78 19.76 13.41
N GLU A 197 19.01 19.07 12.27
CA GLU A 197 18.69 17.67 12.10
C GLU A 197 19.58 16.78 12.97
N VAL A 198 20.88 17.07 12.96
CA VAL A 198 21.87 16.40 13.83
C VAL A 198 21.51 16.58 15.30
N LYS A 199 21.19 17.80 15.72
CA LYS A 199 20.77 18.11 17.11
C LYS A 199 19.52 17.30 17.50
N GLY A 200 18.51 17.30 16.63
CA GLY A 200 17.28 16.57 16.90
C GLY A 200 17.47 15.05 17.07
N VAL A 201 18.35 14.45 16.24
CA VAL A 201 18.70 13.03 16.38
C VAL A 201 19.43 12.77 17.71
N ALA A 202 20.38 13.61 18.08
CA ALA A 202 21.12 13.47 19.33
C ALA A 202 20.19 13.59 20.56
N LEU A 203 19.25 14.55 20.55
CA LEU A 203 18.24 14.72 21.59
C LEU A 203 17.35 13.49 21.74
N GLY A 204 16.91 12.90 20.64
CA GLY A 204 16.10 11.67 20.65
C GLY A 204 16.86 10.50 21.28
N ASN A 205 18.15 10.33 20.95
CA ASN A 205 18.98 9.28 21.52
C ASN A 205 19.27 9.53 23.01
N LEU A 206 19.57 10.78 23.42
CA LEU A 206 19.72 11.13 24.83
C LEU A 206 18.44 10.82 25.62
N ALA A 207 17.28 11.20 25.08
CA ALA A 207 15.99 10.88 25.69
C ALA A 207 15.80 9.38 25.88
N THR A 208 16.19 8.56 24.90
CA THR A 208 16.11 7.10 24.97
C THR A 208 17.02 6.53 26.05
N VAL A 209 18.27 7.00 26.14
CA VAL A 209 19.22 6.53 27.17
C VAL A 209 18.73 6.91 28.57
N TYR A 210 18.27 8.16 28.78
CA TYR A 210 17.75 8.58 30.08
C TYR A 210 16.46 7.86 30.47
N PHE A 211 15.62 7.51 29.49
CA PHE A 211 14.45 6.65 29.70
C PHE A 211 14.84 5.27 30.23
N LYS A 212 15.86 4.64 29.61
CA LYS A 212 16.38 3.32 30.04
C LYS A 212 17.04 3.37 31.42
N LEU A 213 17.62 4.50 31.77
CA LEU A 213 18.16 4.76 33.11
C LEU A 213 17.09 5.05 34.18
N GLY A 214 15.80 5.11 33.79
CA GLY A 214 14.71 5.49 34.71
C GLY A 214 14.67 6.99 35.03
N ASN A 215 15.52 7.80 34.43
CA ASN A 215 15.50 9.25 34.61
C ASN A 215 14.49 9.89 33.65
N TYR A 216 13.22 9.70 33.98
CA TYR A 216 12.11 10.13 33.13
C TYR A 216 11.98 11.65 32.96
N ASP A 217 12.52 12.43 33.91
CA ASP A 217 12.45 13.89 33.84
C ASP A 217 13.43 14.43 32.80
N LYS A 218 14.66 13.96 32.77
CA LYS A 218 15.61 14.28 31.71
C LYS A 218 15.16 13.73 30.35
N ALA A 219 14.64 12.51 30.32
CA ALA A 219 14.07 11.95 29.08
C ALA A 219 12.93 12.80 28.53
N LYS A 220 12.07 13.36 29.41
CA LYS A 220 11.00 14.28 29.05
C LYS A 220 11.57 15.58 28.47
N GLU A 221 12.53 16.20 29.16
CA GLU A 221 13.18 17.44 28.72
C GLU A 221 13.71 17.32 27.29
N TYR A 222 14.57 16.33 27.04
CA TYR A 222 15.16 16.10 25.71
C TYR A 222 14.12 15.76 24.64
N ASN A 223 13.07 15.00 24.94
CA ASN A 223 12.01 14.73 23.99
C ASN A 223 11.23 16.00 23.63
N PHE A 224 10.91 16.88 24.59
CA PHE A 224 10.19 18.13 24.27
C PHE A 224 11.05 19.13 23.50
N GLU A 225 12.33 19.22 23.80
CA GLU A 225 13.30 20.03 23.02
C GLU A 225 13.38 19.49 21.58
N GLY A 226 13.54 18.18 21.42
CA GLY A 226 13.55 17.52 20.11
C GLY A 226 12.25 17.72 19.34
N LEU A 227 11.10 17.62 20.02
CA LEU A 227 9.79 17.82 19.41
C LEU A 227 9.61 19.24 18.86
N ALA A 228 10.03 20.24 19.64
CA ALA A 228 10.00 21.64 19.20
C ALA A 228 10.86 21.86 17.93
N LEU A 229 12.04 21.26 17.91
CA LEU A 229 12.97 21.33 16.80
C LEU A 229 12.40 20.67 15.54
N TRP A 230 11.85 19.45 15.65
CA TRP A 230 11.28 18.72 14.54
C TRP A 230 10.04 19.41 13.96
N LYS A 231 9.18 19.98 14.80
CA LYS A 231 8.03 20.78 14.36
C LYS A 231 8.47 22.02 13.60
N LYS A 232 9.50 22.74 14.09
CA LYS A 232 10.05 23.93 13.41
C LYS A 232 10.61 23.59 12.01
N MET A 233 11.16 22.37 11.84
CA MET A 233 11.71 21.92 10.56
C MET A 233 10.67 21.21 9.66
N ASP A 234 9.42 21.11 10.07
CA ASP A 234 8.35 20.32 9.41
C ASP A 234 8.75 18.86 9.12
N ARG A 235 9.50 18.26 10.04
CA ARG A 235 9.94 16.86 9.94
C ARG A 235 8.88 15.93 10.54
N LYS A 236 7.83 15.66 9.77
CA LYS A 236 6.65 14.88 10.20
C LYS A 236 7.01 13.54 10.82
N SER A 237 7.84 12.71 10.17
CA SER A 237 8.21 11.38 10.68
C SER A 237 8.95 11.44 12.03
N ASN A 238 9.90 12.39 12.17
CA ASN A 238 10.63 12.59 13.41
C ASN A 238 9.72 13.13 14.53
N THR A 239 8.80 14.04 14.18
CA THR A 239 7.77 14.54 15.08
C THR A 239 6.92 13.38 15.62
N ALA A 240 6.44 12.49 14.75
CA ALA A 240 5.65 11.33 15.15
C ALA A 240 6.44 10.35 16.04
N ALA A 241 7.72 10.10 15.72
CA ALA A 241 8.59 9.26 16.56
C ALA A 241 8.79 9.87 17.96
N THR A 242 9.05 11.17 18.03
CA THR A 242 9.24 11.86 19.31
C THR A 242 7.95 11.91 20.14
N LEU A 243 6.79 12.15 19.52
CA LEU A 243 5.49 12.07 20.19
C LEU A 243 5.24 10.66 20.76
N ASN A 244 5.61 9.61 20.01
CA ASN A 244 5.53 8.24 20.53
C ASN A 244 6.45 8.03 21.76
N ASN A 245 7.67 8.56 21.75
CA ASN A 245 8.57 8.48 22.88
C ASN A 245 8.01 9.23 24.11
N ILE A 246 7.37 10.38 23.90
CA ILE A 246 6.68 11.11 24.98
C ILE A 246 5.51 10.27 25.50
N GLY A 247 4.75 9.61 24.63
CA GLY A 247 3.70 8.66 25.03
C GLY A 247 4.24 7.53 25.90
N ASN A 248 5.38 6.93 25.52
CA ASN A 248 6.06 5.90 26.33
C ASN A 248 6.44 6.40 27.73
N LEU A 249 6.89 7.66 27.87
CA LEU A 249 7.19 8.26 29.17
C LEU A 249 5.95 8.35 30.07
N TYR A 250 4.82 8.76 29.51
CA TYR A 250 3.56 8.82 30.26
C TYR A 250 3.03 7.43 30.60
N LEU A 251 3.19 6.48 29.69
CA LEU A 251 2.83 5.08 29.94
C LEU A 251 3.62 4.51 31.12
N GLN A 252 4.94 4.76 31.13
CA GLN A 252 5.83 4.31 32.22
C GLN A 252 5.53 4.99 33.57
N LYS A 253 5.02 6.22 33.51
CA LYS A 253 4.52 6.93 34.72
C LYS A 253 3.08 6.52 35.11
N ASN A 254 2.58 5.43 34.57
CA ASN A 254 1.21 4.92 34.80
C ASN A 254 0.10 5.95 34.50
N ASN A 255 0.30 6.76 33.45
CA ASN A 255 -0.66 7.75 32.98
C ASN A 255 -1.09 7.42 31.52
N PRO A 256 -2.00 6.44 31.35
CA PRO A 256 -2.41 5.99 30.03
C PRO A 256 -3.18 7.05 29.25
N ASP A 257 -3.94 7.93 29.89
CA ASP A 257 -4.71 8.97 29.20
C ASP A 257 -3.80 9.97 28.47
N SER A 258 -2.74 10.44 29.16
CA SER A 258 -1.74 11.27 28.52
C SER A 258 -1.00 10.51 27.40
N ALA A 259 -0.65 9.25 27.62
CA ALA A 259 0.01 8.42 26.60
C ALA A 259 -0.86 8.30 25.33
N ILE A 260 -2.16 8.03 25.47
CA ILE A 260 -3.14 7.94 24.38
C ILE A 260 -3.17 9.24 23.58
N ILE A 261 -3.14 10.41 24.22
CA ILE A 261 -3.13 11.71 23.53
C ILE A 261 -1.92 11.83 22.60
N TYR A 262 -0.72 11.53 23.11
CA TYR A 262 0.51 11.66 22.33
C TYR A 262 0.62 10.58 21.25
N TYR A 263 0.23 9.35 21.50
CA TYR A 263 0.19 8.29 20.51
C TYR A 263 -0.82 8.57 19.39
N SER A 264 -2.00 9.14 19.73
CA SER A 264 -3.01 9.52 18.75
C SER A 264 -2.52 10.64 17.83
N GLN A 265 -1.78 11.63 18.37
CA GLN A 265 -1.13 12.65 17.55
C GLN A 265 -0.07 12.04 16.63
N ALA A 266 0.73 11.11 17.14
CA ALA A 266 1.74 10.41 16.35
C ALA A 266 1.10 9.52 15.27
N LEU A 267 -0.02 8.85 15.58
CA LEU A 267 -0.79 8.05 14.64
C LEU A 267 -1.32 8.88 13.49
N LYS A 268 -1.94 10.02 13.80
CA LYS A 268 -2.45 10.96 12.79
C LYS A 268 -1.36 11.37 11.79
N ILE A 269 -0.17 11.68 12.28
CA ILE A 269 0.96 12.05 11.41
C ILE A 269 1.40 10.87 10.56
N ALA A 270 1.42 9.64 11.10
CA ALA A 270 1.78 8.45 10.34
C ALA A 270 0.74 8.14 9.24
N GLU A 271 -0.54 8.40 9.50
CA GLU A 271 -1.61 8.33 8.50
C GLU A 271 -1.41 9.35 7.38
N GLU A 272 -1.15 10.62 7.73
CA GLU A 272 -0.88 11.69 6.76
C GLU A 272 0.34 11.41 5.88
N THR A 273 1.36 10.75 6.42
CA THR A 273 2.60 10.43 5.69
C THR A 273 2.58 9.07 5.02
N SER A 274 1.50 8.29 5.18
CA SER A 274 1.39 6.90 4.70
C SER A 274 2.54 6.00 5.19
N ASP A 275 3.10 6.31 6.37
CA ASP A 275 4.17 5.54 7.00
C ASP A 275 3.60 4.26 7.64
N LYS A 276 3.52 3.19 6.85
CA LYS A 276 2.97 1.90 7.32
C LYS A 276 3.72 1.32 8.52
N TYR A 277 5.05 1.44 8.56
CA TYR A 277 5.83 0.99 9.70
C TYR A 277 5.46 1.80 10.96
N GLY A 278 5.45 3.11 10.81
CA GLY A 278 5.00 4.03 11.86
C GLY A 278 3.57 3.77 12.31
N LEU A 279 2.64 3.51 11.38
CA LEU A 279 1.25 3.15 11.71
C LEU A 279 1.19 1.91 12.59
N GLY A 280 1.86 0.83 12.19
CA GLY A 280 1.90 -0.41 12.98
C GLY A 280 2.44 -0.18 14.40
N LEU A 281 3.51 0.61 14.53
CA LEU A 281 4.11 0.93 15.83
C LEU A 281 3.15 1.73 16.73
N ARG A 282 2.51 2.80 16.21
CA ARG A 282 1.61 3.67 17.00
C ARG A 282 0.34 2.94 17.40
N LEU A 283 -0.20 2.10 16.51
CA LEU A 283 -1.34 1.25 16.85
C LEU A 283 -1.00 0.27 17.97
N THR A 284 0.20 -0.34 17.95
CA THR A 284 0.67 -1.19 19.05
C THR A 284 0.80 -0.38 20.35
N SER A 285 1.38 0.82 20.28
CA SER A 285 1.53 1.70 21.46
C SER A 285 0.18 2.12 22.05
N LEU A 286 -0.82 2.40 21.21
CA LEU A 286 -2.19 2.65 21.66
C LEU A 286 -2.80 1.41 22.31
N GLY A 287 -2.62 0.23 21.71
CA GLY A 287 -3.03 -1.03 22.32
C GLY A 287 -2.46 -1.21 23.71
N ASN A 288 -1.17 -0.95 23.91
CA ASN A 288 -0.51 -1.00 25.22
C ASN A 288 -1.09 0.02 26.21
N ALA A 289 -1.40 1.24 25.75
CA ALA A 289 -1.96 2.27 26.60
C ALA A 289 -3.40 1.94 27.03
N TYR A 290 -4.22 1.42 26.14
CA TYR A 290 -5.57 0.96 26.46
C TYR A 290 -5.53 -0.29 27.36
N ASN A 291 -4.54 -1.18 27.20
CA ASN A 291 -4.33 -2.30 28.11
C ASN A 291 -4.02 -1.81 29.54
N LEU A 292 -3.11 -0.84 29.67
CA LEU A 292 -2.81 -0.23 30.97
C LEU A 292 -4.01 0.54 31.57
N LYS A 293 -4.87 1.10 30.71
CA LYS A 293 -6.14 1.75 31.12
C LYS A 293 -7.22 0.73 31.50
N GLU A 294 -6.94 -0.55 31.38
CA GLU A 294 -7.86 -1.68 31.58
C GLU A 294 -9.05 -1.70 30.58
N ASP A 295 -8.97 -0.93 29.49
CA ASP A 295 -9.91 -1.04 28.37
C ASP A 295 -9.40 -2.10 27.38
N PHE A 296 -9.52 -3.37 27.80
CA PHE A 296 -8.98 -4.51 27.06
C PHE A 296 -9.63 -4.69 25.68
N ASN A 297 -10.90 -4.31 25.53
CA ASN A 297 -11.58 -4.39 24.24
C ASN A 297 -10.98 -3.43 23.21
N GLN A 298 -10.73 -2.19 23.62
CA GLN A 298 -10.03 -1.23 22.75
C GLN A 298 -8.59 -1.65 22.48
N SER A 299 -7.90 -2.18 23.50
CA SER A 299 -6.55 -2.70 23.35
C SER A 299 -6.48 -3.78 22.28
N ILE A 300 -7.35 -4.78 22.32
CA ILE A 300 -7.46 -5.86 21.33
C ILE A 300 -7.72 -5.29 19.94
N ALA A 301 -8.68 -4.37 19.80
CA ALA A 301 -9.01 -3.76 18.52
C ALA A 301 -7.82 -3.00 17.88
N PHE A 302 -6.99 -2.35 18.71
CA PHE A 302 -5.77 -1.69 18.23
C PHE A 302 -4.68 -2.68 17.83
N TYR A 303 -4.50 -3.79 18.55
CA TYR A 303 -3.55 -4.83 18.16
C TYR A 303 -3.97 -5.52 16.87
N GLU A 304 -5.25 -5.79 16.64
CA GLU A 304 -5.75 -6.36 15.38
C GLU A 304 -5.43 -5.46 14.18
N LYS A 305 -5.67 -4.15 14.32
CA LYS A 305 -5.28 -3.16 13.32
C LYS A 305 -3.76 -3.14 13.10
N ALA A 306 -2.99 -3.20 14.18
CA ALA A 306 -1.53 -3.24 14.10
C ALA A 306 -1.05 -4.49 13.37
N ILE A 307 -1.58 -5.66 13.66
CA ILE A 307 -1.28 -6.93 13.00
C ILE A 307 -1.53 -6.84 11.50
N THR A 308 -2.68 -6.28 11.11
CA THR A 308 -3.04 -6.11 9.70
C THR A 308 -2.00 -5.26 8.96
N ILE A 309 -1.64 -4.10 9.53
CA ILE A 309 -0.65 -3.21 8.91
C ILE A 309 0.74 -3.85 8.89
N ARG A 310 1.19 -4.43 10.00
CA ARG A 310 2.52 -5.07 10.12
C ARG A 310 2.68 -6.27 9.18
N ASN A 311 1.63 -7.08 9.01
CA ASN A 311 1.61 -8.15 8.00
C ASN A 311 1.77 -7.61 6.59
N SER A 312 1.13 -6.48 6.25
CA SER A 312 1.24 -5.87 4.91
C SER A 312 2.64 -5.42 4.53
N ILE A 313 3.53 -5.28 5.52
CA ILE A 313 4.94 -4.86 5.34
C ILE A 313 5.95 -5.96 5.73
N GLY A 314 5.47 -7.16 6.09
CA GLY A 314 6.33 -8.28 6.47
C GLY A 314 7.01 -8.14 7.84
N ASP A 315 6.53 -7.26 8.73
CA ASP A 315 7.09 -7.07 10.08
C ASP A 315 6.67 -8.20 11.02
N LYS A 316 7.26 -9.37 10.83
CA LYS A 316 7.01 -10.56 11.65
C LYS A 316 7.26 -10.35 13.15
N ARG A 317 8.32 -9.59 13.50
CA ARG A 317 8.62 -9.27 14.91
C ARG A 317 7.46 -8.53 15.56
N GLY A 318 7.01 -7.47 14.93
CA GLY A 318 5.90 -6.68 15.46
C GLY A 318 4.57 -7.41 15.47
N VAL A 319 4.35 -8.32 14.53
CA VAL A 319 3.15 -9.19 14.52
C VAL A 319 3.16 -10.13 15.70
N SER A 320 4.30 -10.82 15.98
CA SER A 320 4.46 -11.69 17.14
C SER A 320 4.17 -10.95 18.45
N GLN A 321 4.76 -9.75 18.60
CA GLN A 321 4.56 -8.90 19.76
C GLN A 321 3.08 -8.50 19.95
N CYS A 322 2.39 -8.13 18.88
CA CYS A 322 0.97 -7.78 18.96
C CYS A 322 0.11 -8.98 19.37
N PHE A 323 0.41 -10.18 18.87
CA PHE A 323 -0.31 -11.40 19.29
C PHE A 323 -0.09 -11.72 20.76
N ASN A 324 1.12 -11.61 21.28
CA ASN A 324 1.41 -11.80 22.70
C ASN A 324 0.65 -10.78 23.56
N ASN A 325 0.72 -9.50 23.22
CA ASN A 325 0.03 -8.44 23.96
C ASN A 325 -1.49 -8.60 23.89
N MET A 326 -2.04 -9.04 22.76
CA MET A 326 -3.46 -9.36 22.60
C MET A 326 -3.86 -10.56 23.46
N GLY A 327 -2.99 -11.57 23.57
CA GLY A 327 -3.15 -12.71 24.45
C GLY A 327 -3.25 -12.29 25.91
N GLU A 328 -2.41 -11.35 26.35
CA GLU A 328 -2.49 -10.77 27.68
C GLU A 328 -3.83 -10.03 27.92
N SER A 329 -4.28 -9.23 26.94
CA SER A 329 -5.57 -8.54 27.04
C SER A 329 -6.73 -9.53 27.13
N TYR A 330 -6.74 -10.63 26.35
CA TYR A 330 -7.74 -11.68 26.45
C TYR A 330 -7.69 -12.39 27.80
N ARG A 331 -6.50 -12.65 28.35
CA ARG A 331 -6.34 -13.22 29.69
C ARG A 331 -7.00 -12.35 30.76
N LYS A 332 -6.82 -11.04 30.68
CA LYS A 332 -7.38 -10.07 31.64
C LYS A 332 -8.91 -10.03 31.63
N ILE A 333 -9.55 -10.32 30.52
CA ILE A 333 -11.02 -10.45 30.42
C ILE A 333 -11.51 -11.89 30.57
N ASN A 334 -10.66 -12.81 31.01
CA ASN A 334 -10.94 -14.23 31.25
C ASN A 334 -11.32 -15.03 29.99
N GLU A 335 -11.00 -14.53 28.79
CA GLU A 335 -11.19 -15.22 27.51
C GLU A 335 -9.96 -16.11 27.22
N TYR A 336 -9.73 -17.10 28.09
CA TYR A 336 -8.50 -17.89 28.11
C TYR A 336 -8.23 -18.65 26.82
N GLU A 337 -9.26 -19.16 26.14
CA GLU A 337 -9.08 -19.89 24.87
C GLU A 337 -8.58 -18.94 23.76
N LYS A 338 -9.12 -17.73 23.69
CA LYS A 338 -8.64 -16.71 22.76
C LYS A 338 -7.23 -16.24 23.11
N ALA A 339 -6.92 -16.16 24.40
CA ALA A 339 -5.58 -15.86 24.87
C ALA A 339 -4.57 -16.91 24.40
N ILE A 340 -4.87 -18.20 24.59
CA ILE A 340 -4.04 -19.32 24.16
C ILE A 340 -3.81 -19.29 22.64
N ILE A 341 -4.87 -19.09 21.85
CA ILE A 341 -4.77 -19.00 20.39
C ILE A 341 -3.86 -17.85 19.97
N SER A 342 -4.03 -16.68 20.58
CA SER A 342 -3.22 -15.50 20.28
C SER A 342 -1.75 -15.74 20.61
N VAL A 343 -1.44 -16.19 21.82
CA VAL A 343 -0.06 -16.48 22.22
C VAL A 343 0.57 -17.58 21.37
N SER A 344 -0.22 -18.60 20.96
CA SER A 344 0.26 -19.65 20.05
C SER A 344 0.75 -19.09 18.71
N ARG A 345 -0.02 -18.17 18.11
CA ARG A 345 0.37 -17.51 16.86
C ARG A 345 1.60 -16.63 17.06
N GLY A 346 1.65 -15.89 18.16
CA GLY A 346 2.83 -15.09 18.53
C GLY A 346 4.08 -15.93 18.66
N LEU A 347 3.99 -17.05 19.38
CA LEU A 347 5.09 -18.00 19.59
C LEU A 347 5.55 -18.66 18.28
N GLU A 348 4.62 -19.07 17.43
CA GLU A 348 4.94 -19.66 16.12
C GLU A 348 5.80 -18.72 15.28
N ILE A 349 5.38 -17.46 15.17
CA ILE A 349 6.13 -16.45 14.42
C ILE A 349 7.47 -16.15 15.09
N ALA A 350 7.51 -16.02 16.42
CA ALA A 350 8.74 -15.78 17.16
C ALA A 350 9.78 -16.89 16.95
N ARG A 351 9.34 -18.15 16.88
CA ARG A 351 10.19 -19.29 16.56
C ARG A 351 10.69 -19.26 15.12
N GLU A 352 9.81 -18.94 14.16
CA GLU A 352 10.18 -18.84 12.74
C GLU A 352 11.36 -17.87 12.54
N ILE A 353 11.34 -16.75 13.25
CA ILE A 353 12.39 -15.72 13.16
C ILE A 353 13.45 -15.83 14.27
N SER A 354 13.40 -16.88 15.07
CA SER A 354 14.34 -17.14 16.18
C SER A 354 14.44 -15.99 17.20
N LEU A 355 13.31 -15.34 17.51
CA LEU A 355 13.24 -14.17 18.41
C LEU A 355 13.06 -14.63 19.85
N LEU A 356 14.17 -14.86 20.56
CA LEU A 356 14.19 -15.43 21.91
C LEU A 356 13.39 -14.61 22.93
N GLU A 357 13.45 -13.28 22.85
CA GLU A 357 12.73 -12.39 23.76
C GLU A 357 11.21 -12.63 23.72
N GLU A 358 10.65 -12.74 22.50
CA GLU A 358 9.22 -13.00 22.33
C GLU A 358 8.85 -14.46 22.65
N ILE A 359 9.75 -15.41 22.43
CA ILE A 359 9.55 -16.81 22.86
C ILE A 359 9.42 -16.87 24.39
N ILE A 360 10.33 -16.20 25.13
CA ILE A 360 10.27 -16.10 26.59
C ILE A 360 8.96 -15.47 27.03
N HIS A 361 8.59 -14.34 26.40
CA HIS A 361 7.36 -13.64 26.71
C HIS A 361 6.11 -14.52 26.47
N SER A 362 6.10 -15.26 25.36
CA SER A 362 5.02 -16.21 25.08
C SER A 362 4.91 -17.31 26.13
N TYR A 363 6.04 -17.86 26.59
CA TYR A 363 6.01 -18.89 27.65
C TYR A 363 5.54 -18.33 28.98
N GLN A 364 5.97 -17.12 29.31
CA GLN A 364 5.48 -16.42 30.51
C GLN A 364 3.96 -16.25 30.43
N LEU A 365 3.43 -15.78 29.31
CA LEU A 365 2.00 -15.62 29.10
C LEU A 365 1.24 -16.93 29.20
N TYR A 366 1.76 -18.04 28.62
CA TYR A 366 1.17 -19.37 28.79
C TYR A 366 1.12 -19.78 30.25
N SER A 367 2.23 -19.61 31.00
CA SER A 367 2.27 -19.90 32.42
C SER A 367 1.19 -19.10 33.17
N ASP A 368 1.06 -17.81 32.89
CA ASP A 368 0.08 -16.93 33.51
C ASP A 368 -1.38 -17.30 33.14
N ILE A 369 -1.64 -17.65 31.87
CA ILE A 369 -2.96 -18.07 31.39
C ILE A 369 -3.36 -19.39 32.04
N TYR A 370 -2.48 -20.40 32.07
CA TYR A 370 -2.76 -21.70 32.66
C TYR A 370 -2.91 -21.61 34.18
N SER A 371 -2.14 -20.74 34.82
CA SER A 371 -2.32 -20.42 36.25
C SER A 371 -3.71 -19.85 36.52
N ALA A 372 -4.17 -18.90 35.69
CA ALA A 372 -5.51 -18.31 35.82
C ALA A 372 -6.63 -19.34 35.58
N LYS A 373 -6.39 -20.34 34.71
CA LYS A 373 -7.27 -21.50 34.48
C LYS A 373 -7.18 -22.55 35.59
N GLN A 374 -6.32 -22.37 36.59
CA GLN A 374 -5.99 -23.34 37.64
C GLN A 374 -5.38 -24.67 37.09
N ASP A 375 -4.86 -24.66 35.90
CA ASP A 375 -4.08 -25.74 35.31
C ASP A 375 -2.59 -25.60 35.68
N PHE A 376 -2.28 -25.86 36.93
CA PHE A 376 -0.93 -25.67 37.47
C PHE A 376 0.12 -26.56 36.82
N LYS A 377 -0.27 -27.70 36.25
CA LYS A 377 0.64 -28.58 35.56
C LYS A 377 1.20 -27.92 34.29
N ASN A 378 0.35 -27.39 33.46
CA ASN A 378 0.76 -26.68 32.26
C ASN A 378 1.43 -25.35 32.59
N ALA A 379 0.94 -24.64 33.63
CA ALA A 379 1.57 -23.42 34.12
C ALA A 379 3.04 -23.63 34.52
N TYR A 380 3.31 -24.70 35.30
CA TYR A 380 4.66 -25.07 35.71
C TYR A 380 5.53 -25.46 34.51
N HIS A 381 5.01 -26.26 33.60
CA HIS A 381 5.73 -26.67 32.39
C HIS A 381 6.22 -25.45 31.57
N TYR A 382 5.34 -24.48 31.31
CA TYR A 382 5.76 -23.28 30.56
C TYR A 382 6.71 -22.39 31.36
N LYS A 383 6.61 -22.39 32.69
CA LYS A 383 7.56 -21.69 33.56
C LYS A 383 8.97 -22.32 33.50
N GLU A 384 9.07 -23.63 33.45
CA GLU A 384 10.36 -24.33 33.25
C GLU A 384 10.97 -23.96 31.89
N LEU A 385 10.15 -23.92 30.83
CA LEU A 385 10.62 -23.53 29.49
C LEU A 385 11.12 -22.08 29.47
N GLU A 386 10.40 -21.17 30.10
CA GLU A 386 10.84 -19.78 30.26
C GLU A 386 12.19 -19.71 30.98
N SER A 387 12.34 -20.40 32.12
CA SER A 387 13.57 -20.43 32.90
C SER A 387 14.73 -21.01 32.12
N ALA A 388 14.53 -22.15 31.45
CA ALA A 388 15.55 -22.82 30.66
C ALA A 388 16.15 -21.92 29.56
N ILE A 389 15.33 -21.10 28.90
CA ILE A 389 15.82 -20.14 27.90
C ILE A 389 16.54 -18.98 28.57
N LYS A 390 15.99 -18.43 29.67
CA LYS A 390 16.63 -17.33 30.41
C LYS A 390 18.02 -17.73 30.94
N ASP A 391 18.15 -18.93 31.49
CA ASP A 391 19.42 -19.45 32.01
C ASP A 391 20.47 -19.67 30.90
N SER A 392 20.02 -20.06 29.71
CA SER A 392 20.91 -20.24 28.57
C SER A 392 21.34 -18.95 27.89
N ILE A 393 20.60 -17.84 28.02
CA ILE A 393 21.00 -16.51 27.52
C ILE A 393 22.17 -15.94 28.35
N SER A 394 22.30 -16.35 29.62
CA SER A 394 23.33 -15.82 30.54
C SER A 394 24.74 -16.22 30.17
N THR A 395 24.91 -17.17 29.26
CA THR A 395 26.23 -17.65 28.83
C THR A 395 26.41 -17.51 27.32
N ALA A 396 27.34 -16.70 26.87
CA ALA A 396 27.62 -16.40 25.46
C ALA A 396 28.02 -17.64 24.61
N GLU A 397 28.28 -18.75 25.24
CA GLU A 397 28.75 -20.01 24.63
C GLU A 397 27.60 -20.92 24.15
N ASN A 398 26.36 -20.62 24.60
CA ASN A 398 25.23 -21.53 24.44
C ASN A 398 24.27 -21.23 23.27
N LYS A 399 24.54 -20.25 22.38
CA LYS A 399 23.71 -20.00 21.20
C LYS A 399 23.48 -21.23 20.32
N LYS A 400 24.46 -22.16 20.27
CA LYS A 400 24.37 -23.40 19.52
C LYS A 400 23.50 -24.44 20.23
N GLN A 401 23.59 -24.53 21.57
CA GLN A 401 22.77 -25.44 22.36
C GLN A 401 21.28 -25.04 22.42
N ILE A 402 20.98 -23.73 22.35
CA ILE A 402 19.58 -23.23 22.28
C ILE A 402 18.90 -23.69 21.01
N ALA A 403 19.57 -23.65 19.86
CA ALA A 403 19.04 -24.17 18.63
C ALA A 403 18.80 -25.69 18.69
N GLU A 404 19.74 -26.44 19.27
CA GLU A 404 19.63 -27.90 19.46
C GLU A 404 18.52 -28.25 20.47
N MET A 405 18.38 -27.48 21.56
CA MET A 405 17.33 -27.67 22.56
C MET A 405 15.93 -27.32 22.03
N SER A 406 15.82 -26.29 21.18
CA SER A 406 14.58 -25.97 20.49
C SER A 406 14.15 -27.10 19.56
N VAL A 407 15.07 -27.67 18.79
CA VAL A 407 14.79 -28.83 17.91
C VAL A 407 14.41 -30.06 18.71
N LYS A 408 15.10 -30.34 19.83
CA LYS A 408 14.79 -31.47 20.72
C LYS A 408 13.40 -31.31 21.34
N PHE A 409 13.07 -30.08 21.80
CA PHE A 409 11.76 -29.76 22.36
C PHE A 409 10.63 -29.88 21.34
N ASP A 410 10.84 -29.41 20.10
CA ASP A 410 9.86 -29.58 19.02
C ASP A 410 9.64 -31.05 18.67
N THR A 411 10.67 -31.89 18.85
CA THR A 411 10.55 -33.32 18.67
C THR A 411 9.74 -33.97 19.82
N GLU A 412 10.06 -33.62 21.07
CA GLU A 412 9.33 -34.07 22.25
C GLU A 412 7.87 -33.59 22.28
N LYS A 413 7.62 -32.34 21.85
CA LYS A 413 6.27 -31.79 21.68
C LYS A 413 5.48 -32.57 20.63
N LYS A 414 6.08 -32.81 19.46
CA LYS A 414 5.45 -33.65 18.42
C LYS A 414 5.17 -35.07 18.89
N GLU A 415 6.06 -35.64 19.69
CA GLU A 415 5.82 -37.00 20.29
C GLU A 415 4.70 -36.93 21.34
N ALA A 416 4.62 -35.89 22.15
CA ALA A 416 3.52 -35.67 23.10
C ALA A 416 2.18 -35.41 22.39
N GLU A 417 2.20 -34.55 21.35
CA GLU A 417 1.04 -34.33 20.50
C GLU A 417 0.59 -35.62 19.78
N ASN A 418 1.53 -36.41 19.29
CA ASN A 418 1.23 -37.70 18.68
C ASN A 418 0.64 -38.69 19.70
N LYS A 419 1.14 -38.75 20.94
CA LYS A 419 0.52 -39.55 22.01
C LYS A 419 -0.87 -39.05 22.39
N LEU A 420 -1.07 -37.73 22.47
CA LEU A 420 -2.36 -37.11 22.70
C LEU A 420 -3.32 -37.43 21.54
N LEU A 421 -2.83 -37.30 20.30
CA LEU A 421 -3.59 -37.65 19.10
C LEU A 421 -3.98 -39.13 19.08
N GLN A 422 -3.07 -40.03 19.48
CA GLN A 422 -3.37 -41.47 19.61
C GLN A 422 -4.41 -41.74 20.69
N GLN A 423 -4.35 -41.06 21.83
CA GLN A 423 -5.40 -41.14 22.86
C GLN A 423 -6.73 -40.54 22.37
N GLN A 424 -6.71 -39.41 21.69
CA GLN A 424 -7.91 -38.83 21.08
C GLN A 424 -8.49 -39.73 19.99
N ASN A 425 -7.65 -40.33 19.15
CA ASN A 425 -8.09 -41.32 18.15
C ASN A 425 -8.71 -42.55 18.79
N LYS A 426 -8.17 -43.02 19.93
CA LYS A 426 -8.72 -44.15 20.68
C LYS A 426 -10.08 -43.78 21.34
N ILE A 427 -10.21 -42.58 21.87
CA ILE A 427 -11.49 -42.07 22.37
C ILE A 427 -12.47 -41.85 21.21
N GLN A 428 -12.02 -41.31 20.09
CA GLN A 428 -12.83 -41.16 18.88
C GLN A 428 -13.31 -42.50 18.34
N SER A 429 -12.45 -43.53 18.32
CA SER A 429 -12.83 -44.87 17.86
C SER A 429 -13.89 -45.53 18.77
N LEU A 430 -13.86 -45.25 20.06
CA LEU A 430 -14.88 -45.68 21.04
C LEU A 430 -16.19 -44.86 20.89
N THR A 431 -16.09 -43.59 20.58
CA THR A 431 -17.26 -42.71 20.37
C THR A 431 -17.94 -43.00 19.02
N ILE A 432 -17.17 -43.36 18.00
CA ILE A 432 -17.68 -43.71 16.65
C ILE A 432 -18.54 -44.97 16.72
N SER A 433 -18.20 -45.96 17.60
CA SER A 433 -18.99 -47.15 17.76
C SER A 433 -20.40 -46.89 18.34
N ASN A 434 -20.54 -45.88 19.18
CA ASN A 434 -21.83 -45.49 19.79
C ASN A 434 -22.67 -44.54 18.94
N ASN A 435 -22.03 -43.83 18.00
CA ASN A 435 -22.70 -42.78 17.17
C ASN A 435 -23.29 -43.36 15.85
N ARG A 436 -23.15 -44.65 15.56
CA ARG A 436 -23.71 -45.25 14.33
C ARG A 436 -25.22 -45.09 14.20
N TYR A 437 -25.95 -45.17 15.31
CA TYR A 437 -27.40 -44.97 15.30
C TYR A 437 -27.81 -43.48 15.09
N LEU A 438 -27.02 -42.58 15.63
CA LEU A 438 -27.19 -41.12 15.36
C LEU A 438 -26.90 -40.78 13.91
N LEU A 439 -25.96 -41.49 13.26
CA LEU A 439 -25.61 -41.24 11.87
C LEU A 439 -26.78 -41.61 10.92
N PHE A 440 -27.50 -42.70 11.18
CA PHE A 440 -28.66 -43.07 10.39
C PHE A 440 -29.83 -42.07 10.54
N GLY A 441 -30.02 -41.51 11.74
CA GLY A 441 -30.99 -40.45 11.98
C GLY A 441 -30.59 -39.14 11.29
N LEU A 442 -29.30 -38.81 11.33
CA LEU A 442 -28.75 -37.62 10.65
C LEU A 442 -28.80 -37.75 9.12
N ILE A 443 -28.58 -38.97 8.58
CA ILE A 443 -28.68 -39.22 7.13
C ILE A 443 -30.15 -39.01 6.68
N GLY A 444 -31.13 -39.49 7.47
CA GLY A 444 -32.56 -39.21 7.17
C GLY A 444 -32.91 -37.74 7.22
N ALA A 445 -32.39 -37.00 8.23
CA ALA A 445 -32.57 -35.56 8.33
C ALA A 445 -31.83 -34.82 7.23
N LEU A 446 -30.63 -35.29 6.83
CA LEU A 446 -29.86 -34.68 5.74
C LEU A 446 -30.56 -34.85 4.38
N ILE A 447 -31.14 -36.03 4.13
CA ILE A 447 -31.94 -36.26 2.90
C ILE A 447 -33.13 -35.30 2.86
N LEU A 448 -33.81 -35.13 3.99
CA LEU A 448 -34.92 -34.17 4.07
C LEU A 448 -34.42 -32.74 3.87
N PHE A 449 -33.29 -32.37 4.47
CA PHE A 449 -32.67 -31.06 4.33
C PHE A 449 -32.20 -30.82 2.87
N VAL A 450 -31.64 -31.82 2.21
CA VAL A 450 -31.23 -31.72 0.80
C VAL A 450 -32.47 -31.51 -0.11
N ILE A 451 -33.57 -32.22 0.17
CA ILE A 451 -34.81 -32.00 -0.58
C ILE A 451 -35.30 -30.56 -0.39
N ILE A 452 -35.30 -30.05 0.85
CA ILE A 452 -35.71 -28.66 1.14
C ILE A 452 -34.71 -27.66 0.48
N ALA A 453 -33.40 -27.92 0.58
CA ALA A 453 -32.39 -27.07 -0.04
C ALA A 453 -32.50 -27.04 -1.58
N LEU A 454 -32.82 -28.19 -2.22
CA LEU A 454 -33.06 -28.26 -3.66
C LEU A 454 -34.29 -27.46 -4.07
N LEU A 455 -35.35 -27.51 -3.23
CA LEU A 455 -36.55 -26.71 -3.47
C LEU A 455 -36.26 -25.20 -3.34
N ILE A 456 -35.50 -24.81 -2.30
CA ILE A 456 -35.06 -23.40 -2.10
C ILE A 456 -34.13 -22.97 -3.24
N PHE A 457 -33.18 -23.82 -3.65
CA PHE A 457 -32.27 -23.52 -4.77
C PHE A 457 -33.02 -23.34 -6.09
N ARG A 458 -34.02 -24.18 -6.34
CA ARG A 458 -34.90 -24.05 -7.51
C ARG A 458 -35.68 -22.73 -7.49
N GLN A 459 -36.19 -22.35 -6.30
CA GLN A 459 -36.89 -21.09 -6.12
C GLN A 459 -35.95 -19.88 -6.33
N ASN A 460 -34.75 -19.91 -5.75
CA ASN A 460 -33.76 -18.84 -5.89
C ASN A 460 -33.24 -18.72 -7.33
N LYS A 461 -33.08 -19.83 -8.04
CA LYS A 461 -32.74 -19.82 -9.47
C LYS A 461 -33.78 -19.14 -10.31
N LEU A 462 -35.08 -19.44 -10.04
CA LEU A 462 -36.20 -18.78 -10.72
C LEU A 462 -36.23 -17.28 -10.43
N ASN A 463 -36.02 -16.88 -9.19
CA ASN A 463 -35.98 -15.47 -8.80
C ASN A 463 -34.78 -14.75 -9.45
N SER A 464 -33.63 -15.39 -9.52
CA SER A 464 -32.43 -14.83 -10.18
C SER A 464 -32.63 -14.67 -11.69
N GLN A 465 -33.32 -15.60 -12.35
CA GLN A 465 -33.66 -15.49 -13.76
C GLN A 465 -34.66 -14.35 -14.03
N GLN A 466 -35.64 -14.17 -13.12
CA GLN A 466 -36.57 -13.04 -13.21
C GLN A 466 -35.87 -11.70 -13.01
N GLN A 467 -34.93 -11.60 -12.06
CA GLN A 467 -34.12 -10.40 -11.84
C GLN A 467 -33.22 -10.10 -13.03
N ALA A 468 -32.59 -11.12 -13.63
CA ALA A 468 -31.77 -10.96 -14.82
C ALA A 468 -32.59 -10.44 -16.00
N MET A 469 -33.79 -10.97 -16.20
CA MET A 469 -34.72 -10.53 -17.27
C MET A 469 -35.22 -9.10 -17.05
N GLN A 470 -35.47 -8.71 -15.79
CA GLN A 470 -35.84 -7.32 -15.45
C GLN A 470 -34.66 -6.36 -15.65
N LEU A 471 -33.45 -6.80 -15.35
CA LEU A 471 -32.24 -6.00 -15.55
C LEU A 471 -31.96 -5.81 -17.04
N GLU A 472 -32.15 -6.85 -17.83
CA GLU A 472 -32.03 -6.81 -19.31
C GLU A 472 -33.07 -5.87 -19.94
N GLN A 473 -34.30 -5.89 -19.45
CA GLN A 473 -35.34 -4.91 -19.88
C GLN A 473 -34.99 -3.48 -19.48
N LYS A 474 -34.41 -3.26 -18.28
CA LYS A 474 -33.93 -1.94 -17.86
C LYS A 474 -32.77 -1.46 -18.73
N LEU A 475 -31.81 -2.33 -19.04
CA LEU A 475 -30.70 -2.03 -19.94
C LEU A 475 -31.15 -1.66 -21.33
N LEU A 476 -32.11 -2.43 -21.93
CA LEU A 476 -32.68 -2.13 -23.24
C LEU A 476 -33.41 -0.78 -23.25
N ARG A 477 -34.13 -0.43 -22.18
CA ARG A 477 -34.77 0.89 -22.03
C ARG A 477 -33.81 2.04 -21.88
N SER A 478 -32.65 1.80 -21.24
CA SER A 478 -31.63 2.84 -21.04
C SER A 478 -30.74 3.07 -22.27
N GLN A 479 -30.68 2.10 -23.20
CA GLN A 479 -29.94 2.21 -24.45
C GLN A 479 -30.57 3.14 -25.48
N MET A 480 -31.87 3.38 -25.36
CA MET A 480 -32.54 4.44 -26.11
C MET A 480 -32.56 5.70 -25.26
N ASN A 481 -31.50 6.51 -25.33
CA ASN A 481 -31.43 7.78 -24.61
C ASN A 481 -32.65 8.65 -24.99
N PRO A 482 -33.66 8.78 -24.09
CA PRO A 482 -34.87 9.54 -24.42
C PRO A 482 -34.54 11.00 -24.78
N HIS A 483 -33.51 11.53 -24.17
CA HIS A 483 -33.01 12.88 -24.39
C HIS A 483 -32.48 13.08 -25.82
N PHE A 484 -31.80 12.07 -26.38
CA PHE A 484 -31.37 12.09 -27.78
C PHE A 484 -32.57 12.12 -28.75
N ILE A 485 -33.58 11.30 -28.46
CA ILE A 485 -34.79 11.26 -29.29
C ILE A 485 -35.52 12.61 -29.24
N PHE A 486 -35.75 13.16 -28.03
CA PHE A 486 -36.40 14.47 -27.89
C PHE A 486 -35.58 15.59 -28.56
N ASN A 487 -34.28 15.59 -28.39
CA ASN A 487 -33.40 16.58 -29.00
C ASN A 487 -33.35 16.50 -30.53
N SER A 488 -33.42 15.28 -31.08
CA SER A 488 -33.47 15.09 -32.52
C SER A 488 -34.82 15.52 -33.12
N LEU A 489 -35.93 15.23 -32.44
CA LEU A 489 -37.26 15.72 -32.83
C LEU A 489 -37.34 17.26 -32.77
N GLN A 490 -36.73 17.86 -31.76
CA GLN A 490 -36.65 19.32 -31.63
C GLN A 490 -35.80 19.95 -32.74
N ALA A 491 -34.69 19.31 -33.13
CA ALA A 491 -33.88 19.76 -34.27
C ALA A 491 -34.69 19.71 -35.58
N ILE A 492 -35.42 18.62 -35.82
CA ILE A 492 -36.32 18.48 -36.99
C ILE A 492 -37.39 19.58 -36.98
N GLN A 493 -38.02 19.82 -35.82
CA GLN A 493 -39.01 20.90 -35.67
C GLN A 493 -38.40 22.28 -35.99
N ASN A 494 -37.17 22.55 -35.54
CA ASN A 494 -36.48 23.80 -35.82
C ASN A 494 -36.17 23.98 -37.31
N PHE A 495 -35.79 22.91 -38.04
CA PHE A 495 -35.58 22.98 -39.49
C PHE A 495 -36.91 23.24 -40.22
N ILE A 496 -37.99 22.61 -39.79
CA ILE A 496 -39.35 22.85 -40.37
C ILE A 496 -39.77 24.29 -40.12
N LEU A 497 -39.61 24.82 -38.92
CA LEU A 497 -39.97 26.22 -38.59
C LEU A 497 -39.15 27.25 -39.38
N LYS A 498 -37.90 26.92 -39.73
CA LYS A 498 -37.02 27.73 -40.60
C LYS A 498 -37.34 27.59 -42.08
N LYS A 499 -38.38 26.81 -42.45
CA LYS A 499 -38.76 26.48 -43.83
C LYS A 499 -37.65 25.84 -44.66
N ASP A 500 -36.78 25.10 -44.01
CA ASP A 500 -35.71 24.34 -44.66
C ASP A 500 -36.10 22.86 -44.77
N GLU A 501 -37.03 22.60 -45.67
CA GLU A 501 -37.62 21.24 -45.88
C GLU A 501 -36.58 20.21 -46.29
N LYS A 502 -35.52 20.63 -47.01
CA LYS A 502 -34.47 19.76 -47.52
C LYS A 502 -33.55 19.27 -46.38
N GLU A 503 -33.15 20.14 -45.51
CA GLU A 503 -32.34 19.77 -44.34
C GLU A 503 -33.18 19.02 -43.29
N ALA A 504 -34.45 19.37 -43.11
CA ALA A 504 -35.35 18.60 -42.25
C ALA A 504 -35.53 17.15 -42.73
N ALA A 505 -35.75 16.94 -44.03
CA ALA A 505 -35.90 15.61 -44.62
C ALA A 505 -34.59 14.79 -44.50
N LYS A 506 -33.47 15.43 -44.77
CA LYS A 506 -32.13 14.82 -44.65
C LYS A 506 -31.86 14.40 -43.22
N TYR A 507 -32.10 15.31 -42.25
CA TYR A 507 -31.89 15.02 -40.83
C TYR A 507 -32.80 13.88 -40.35
N LEU A 508 -34.11 13.87 -40.76
CA LEU A 508 -35.04 12.81 -40.40
C LEU A 508 -34.61 11.45 -40.96
N SER A 509 -34.15 11.41 -42.21
CA SER A 509 -33.65 10.18 -42.83
C SER A 509 -32.42 9.64 -42.10
N SER A 510 -31.45 10.50 -41.82
CA SER A 510 -30.24 10.11 -41.07
C SER A 510 -30.57 9.66 -39.63
N PHE A 511 -31.50 10.36 -38.96
CA PHE A 511 -31.98 9.97 -37.63
C PHE A 511 -32.70 8.59 -37.65
N ALA A 512 -33.56 8.33 -38.66
CA ALA A 512 -34.24 7.05 -38.79
C ALA A 512 -33.23 5.90 -39.04
N THR A 513 -32.23 6.12 -39.89
CA THR A 513 -31.16 5.16 -40.18
C THR A 513 -30.34 4.86 -38.95
N LEU A 514 -29.88 5.90 -38.25
CA LEU A 514 -29.09 5.77 -37.01
C LEU A 514 -29.88 5.02 -35.93
N THR A 515 -31.16 5.39 -35.73
CA THR A 515 -32.02 4.73 -34.73
C THR A 515 -32.21 3.25 -35.01
N ARG A 516 -32.40 2.88 -36.29
CA ARG A 516 -32.48 1.48 -36.69
C ARG A 516 -31.16 0.75 -36.42
N SER A 517 -30.02 1.31 -36.83
CA SER A 517 -28.69 0.73 -36.63
C SER A 517 -28.36 0.55 -35.14
N VAL A 518 -28.74 1.51 -34.30
CA VAL A 518 -28.61 1.44 -32.85
C VAL A 518 -29.42 0.27 -32.28
N LEU A 519 -30.71 0.12 -32.71
CA LEU A 519 -31.60 -0.96 -32.26
C LEU A 519 -31.10 -2.34 -32.68
N GLU A 520 -30.61 -2.48 -33.91
CA GLU A 520 -30.10 -3.74 -34.43
C GLU A 520 -28.80 -4.15 -33.70
N ASN A 521 -27.87 -3.22 -33.54
CA ASN A 521 -26.58 -3.48 -32.92
C ASN A 521 -26.69 -3.67 -31.38
N SER A 522 -27.68 -3.06 -30.72
CA SER A 522 -27.90 -3.21 -29.29
C SER A 522 -28.22 -4.63 -28.82
N ARG A 523 -28.66 -5.50 -29.74
CA ARG A 523 -29.00 -6.90 -29.48
C ARG A 523 -27.80 -7.85 -29.63
N MET A 524 -26.69 -7.37 -30.16
CA MET A 524 -25.46 -8.14 -30.36
C MET A 524 -24.55 -8.05 -29.16
N GLU A 525 -23.83 -9.14 -28.79
CA GLU A 525 -22.80 -9.10 -27.75
C GLU A 525 -21.60 -8.30 -28.21
N THR A 526 -21.17 -8.46 -29.46
CA THR A 526 -20.11 -7.70 -30.10
C THR A 526 -20.48 -7.36 -31.54
N ILE A 527 -19.96 -6.26 -32.07
CA ILE A 527 -20.07 -5.83 -33.46
C ILE A 527 -18.67 -5.61 -34.05
N SER A 528 -18.56 -5.65 -35.41
CA SER A 528 -17.29 -5.31 -36.04
C SER A 528 -16.96 -3.84 -35.85
N LEU A 529 -15.65 -3.53 -35.76
CA LEU A 529 -15.15 -2.17 -35.65
C LEU A 529 -15.67 -1.28 -36.79
N LYS A 530 -15.79 -1.80 -37.99
CA LYS A 530 -16.33 -1.11 -39.14
C LYS A 530 -17.76 -0.62 -38.88
N LYS A 531 -18.63 -1.47 -38.26
CA LYS A 531 -19.97 -1.09 -37.89
C LYS A 531 -20.03 -0.02 -36.81
N GLU A 532 -19.16 -0.12 -35.80
CA GLU A 532 -19.07 0.91 -34.75
C GLU A 532 -18.60 2.25 -35.34
N ILE A 533 -17.60 2.25 -36.21
CA ILE A 533 -17.10 3.45 -36.88
C ILE A 533 -18.23 4.11 -37.72
N THR A 534 -18.97 3.32 -38.52
CA THR A 534 -20.09 3.83 -39.30
C THR A 534 -21.16 4.46 -38.41
N LEU A 535 -21.49 3.80 -37.30
CA LEU A 535 -22.49 4.28 -36.34
C LEU A 535 -22.03 5.57 -35.63
N LEU A 536 -20.75 5.67 -35.32
CA LEU A 536 -20.15 6.87 -34.73
C LEU A 536 -20.11 8.03 -35.72
N ASP A 537 -19.79 7.77 -36.97
CA ASP A 537 -19.74 8.79 -38.01
C ASP A 537 -21.16 9.33 -38.30
N ASP A 538 -22.15 8.45 -38.45
CA ASP A 538 -23.55 8.82 -38.61
C ASP A 538 -24.04 9.65 -37.42
N TYR A 539 -23.69 9.26 -36.18
CA TYR A 539 -24.07 9.97 -34.97
C TYR A 539 -23.43 11.35 -34.90
N LEU A 540 -22.10 11.45 -35.11
CA LEU A 540 -21.36 12.71 -35.06
C LEU A 540 -21.77 13.67 -36.19
N ALA A 541 -22.01 13.14 -37.39
CA ALA A 541 -22.51 13.91 -38.50
C ALA A 541 -23.90 14.52 -38.20
N LEU A 542 -24.81 13.73 -37.62
CA LEU A 542 -26.14 14.17 -37.23
C LEU A 542 -26.06 15.26 -36.12
N GLN A 543 -25.19 15.09 -35.15
CA GLN A 543 -25.00 16.08 -34.09
C GLN A 543 -24.32 17.37 -34.60
N LYS A 544 -23.39 17.25 -35.54
CA LYS A 544 -22.77 18.42 -36.20
C LYS A 544 -23.81 19.29 -36.90
N LEU A 545 -24.77 18.69 -37.57
CA LEU A 545 -25.90 19.39 -38.19
C LEU A 545 -26.77 20.09 -37.14
N ARG A 546 -27.08 19.43 -36.01
CA ARG A 546 -27.86 20.00 -34.92
C ARG A 546 -27.19 21.23 -34.26
N PHE A 547 -25.90 21.18 -34.05
CA PHE A 547 -25.15 22.23 -33.39
C PHE A 547 -24.59 23.30 -34.35
N SER A 548 -25.15 23.40 -35.58
CA SER A 548 -24.81 24.44 -36.55
C SER A 548 -23.30 24.58 -36.80
N GLN A 549 -22.61 23.44 -36.91
CA GLN A 549 -21.15 23.34 -37.17
C GLN A 549 -20.24 23.98 -36.11
N ARG A 550 -20.69 24.05 -34.86
CA ARG A 550 -19.87 24.60 -33.77
C ARG A 550 -18.62 23.76 -33.44
N PHE A 551 -18.63 22.50 -33.86
CA PHE A 551 -17.50 21.62 -33.70
C PHE A 551 -17.16 20.86 -34.98
N GLU A 552 -15.93 20.48 -35.13
CA GLU A 552 -15.42 19.54 -36.11
C GLU A 552 -15.08 18.22 -35.41
N TYR A 553 -15.08 17.13 -36.18
CA TYR A 553 -14.66 15.83 -35.64
C TYR A 553 -13.79 15.07 -36.62
N SER A 554 -12.97 14.14 -36.10
CA SER A 554 -12.23 13.18 -36.90
C SER A 554 -12.33 11.79 -36.28
N ILE A 555 -12.47 10.79 -37.13
CA ILE A 555 -12.39 9.38 -36.75
C ILE A 555 -11.17 8.81 -37.48
N ASN A 556 -10.14 8.43 -36.71
CA ASN A 556 -8.90 7.93 -37.25
C ASN A 556 -8.74 6.44 -36.88
N VAL A 557 -8.39 5.64 -37.85
CA VAL A 557 -8.14 4.20 -37.66
C VAL A 557 -6.73 3.90 -38.12
N SER A 558 -5.94 3.25 -37.29
CA SER A 558 -4.62 2.80 -37.70
C SER A 558 -4.71 1.83 -38.88
N PRO A 559 -3.88 2.01 -39.93
CA PRO A 559 -3.91 1.14 -41.12
C PRO A 559 -3.66 -0.34 -40.81
N GLU A 560 -3.13 -0.64 -39.66
CA GLU A 560 -2.79 -1.99 -39.22
C GLU A 560 -4.00 -2.79 -38.72
N ILE A 561 -5.14 -2.13 -38.45
CA ILE A 561 -6.35 -2.76 -37.89
C ILE A 561 -7.25 -3.24 -39.02
N ASP A 562 -7.53 -4.54 -39.04
CA ASP A 562 -8.61 -5.08 -39.89
C ASP A 562 -9.97 -4.77 -39.23
N THR A 563 -10.68 -3.77 -39.79
CA THR A 563 -11.93 -3.28 -39.23
C THR A 563 -13.09 -4.25 -39.39
N ASP A 564 -13.01 -5.23 -40.30
CA ASP A 564 -14.04 -6.24 -40.49
C ASP A 564 -13.93 -7.37 -39.44
N TYR A 565 -12.72 -7.68 -38.99
CA TYR A 565 -12.45 -8.74 -38.02
C TYR A 565 -12.35 -8.26 -36.55
N ALA A 566 -11.82 -7.06 -36.31
CA ALA A 566 -11.79 -6.49 -34.98
C ALA A 566 -13.21 -6.28 -34.43
N THR A 567 -13.50 -6.79 -33.26
CA THR A 567 -14.86 -6.71 -32.66
C THR A 567 -14.81 -6.03 -31.28
N LEU A 568 -15.89 -5.30 -30.97
CA LEU A 568 -16.04 -4.65 -29.67
C LEU A 568 -17.52 -4.67 -29.24
N PRO A 569 -17.82 -4.51 -27.94
CA PRO A 569 -19.18 -4.33 -27.48
C PRO A 569 -19.81 -3.07 -28.11
N PRO A 570 -21.03 -3.14 -28.68
CA PRO A 570 -21.62 -2.00 -29.34
C PRO A 570 -21.85 -0.82 -28.40
N MET A 571 -21.75 0.41 -28.91
CA MET A 571 -22.10 1.64 -28.19
C MET A 571 -21.29 1.89 -26.89
N LEU A 572 -20.06 1.41 -26.85
CA LEU A 572 -19.18 1.62 -25.68
C LEU A 572 -18.67 3.07 -25.59
N SER A 573 -18.44 3.67 -26.76
CA SER A 573 -17.93 5.03 -26.96
C SER A 573 -19.01 6.11 -26.85
N GLN A 574 -20.26 5.77 -27.19
CA GLN A 574 -21.35 6.72 -27.36
C GLN A 574 -21.62 7.60 -26.11
N PRO A 575 -21.67 7.09 -24.87
CA PRO A 575 -21.92 7.93 -23.69
C PRO A 575 -20.89 9.04 -23.49
N PHE A 576 -19.64 8.79 -23.90
CA PHE A 576 -18.55 9.76 -23.77
C PHE A 576 -18.58 10.80 -24.88
N ILE A 577 -18.95 10.41 -26.08
CA ILE A 577 -19.15 11.32 -27.20
C ILE A 577 -20.38 12.22 -26.94
N GLU A 578 -21.45 11.67 -26.41
CA GLU A 578 -22.61 12.46 -25.96
C GLU A 578 -22.21 13.50 -24.94
N ASN A 579 -21.41 13.09 -23.91
CA ASN A 579 -20.91 14.03 -22.91
C ASN A 579 -19.99 15.10 -23.51
N ALA A 580 -19.12 14.74 -24.43
CA ALA A 580 -18.27 15.69 -25.13
C ALA A 580 -19.07 16.75 -25.88
N ILE A 581 -20.14 16.35 -26.56
CA ILE A 581 -21.03 17.26 -27.32
C ILE A 581 -21.88 18.08 -26.37
N GLU A 582 -22.66 17.45 -25.49
CA GLU A 582 -23.67 18.14 -24.65
C GLU A 582 -23.05 18.99 -23.55
N HIS A 583 -21.90 18.61 -23.02
CA HIS A 583 -21.24 19.28 -21.92
C HIS A 583 -19.91 19.94 -22.32
N GLY A 584 -19.08 19.25 -23.11
CA GLY A 584 -17.81 19.78 -23.56
C GLY A 584 -17.92 20.94 -24.54
N MET A 585 -18.88 20.83 -25.49
CA MET A 585 -19.04 21.81 -26.59
C MET A 585 -20.16 22.82 -26.35
N ARG A 586 -20.90 22.76 -25.23
CA ARG A 586 -22.12 23.55 -24.98
C ARG A 586 -21.89 25.07 -25.10
N ASP A 587 -20.78 25.56 -24.57
CA ASP A 587 -20.46 26.99 -24.50
C ASP A 587 -19.35 27.39 -25.48
N ILE A 588 -19.05 26.54 -26.45
CA ILE A 588 -18.10 26.83 -27.53
C ILE A 588 -18.88 27.38 -28.71
N GLU A 589 -18.60 28.64 -29.08
CA GLU A 589 -19.22 29.27 -30.24
C GLU A 589 -18.63 28.77 -31.58
N SER A 590 -17.30 28.50 -31.58
CA SER A 590 -16.57 27.95 -32.74
C SER A 590 -15.26 27.28 -32.34
N GLY A 591 -14.77 26.37 -33.18
CA GLY A 591 -13.48 25.70 -32.96
C GLY A 591 -13.51 24.56 -31.94
N GLY A 592 -14.69 24.00 -31.63
CA GLY A 592 -14.82 22.73 -30.95
C GLY A 592 -14.26 21.60 -31.81
N PHE A 593 -13.62 20.62 -31.19
CA PHE A 593 -13.06 19.46 -31.90
C PHE A 593 -13.17 18.19 -31.06
N ILE A 594 -13.67 17.14 -31.72
CA ILE A 594 -13.77 15.80 -31.13
C ILE A 594 -12.95 14.83 -32.00
N SER A 595 -12.02 14.14 -31.41
CA SER A 595 -11.22 13.13 -32.09
C SER A 595 -11.53 11.74 -31.51
N VAL A 596 -11.82 10.80 -32.36
CA VAL A 596 -11.95 9.38 -32.02
C VAL A 596 -10.85 8.65 -32.77
N SER A 597 -10.01 7.92 -32.07
CA SER A 597 -8.95 7.16 -32.71
C SER A 597 -8.93 5.71 -32.24
N PHE A 598 -8.72 4.82 -33.21
CA PHE A 598 -8.55 3.39 -32.99
C PHE A 598 -7.15 2.98 -33.39
N SER A 599 -6.42 2.39 -32.45
CA SER A 599 -5.09 1.84 -32.67
C SER A 599 -4.96 0.46 -32.04
N GLU A 600 -4.01 -0.33 -32.48
CA GLU A 600 -3.71 -1.64 -31.91
C GLU A 600 -2.40 -1.60 -31.14
N ASN A 601 -2.40 -2.19 -29.94
CA ASN A 601 -1.18 -2.36 -29.16
C ASN A 601 -1.25 -3.68 -28.39
N ASN A 602 -0.27 -4.56 -28.63
CA ASN A 602 -0.13 -5.85 -27.93
C ASN A 602 -1.43 -6.69 -27.91
N ASN A 603 -2.05 -6.85 -29.08
CA ASN A 603 -3.31 -7.62 -29.24
C ASN A 603 -4.50 -7.02 -28.48
N ASN A 604 -4.46 -5.71 -28.20
CA ASN A 604 -5.56 -4.95 -27.66
C ASN A 604 -5.94 -3.82 -28.62
N LEU A 605 -7.23 -3.62 -28.80
CA LEU A 605 -7.79 -2.45 -29.48
C LEU A 605 -7.79 -1.29 -28.46
N LEU A 606 -7.06 -0.23 -28.77
CA LEU A 606 -7.10 1.02 -28.03
C LEU A 606 -8.06 1.97 -28.71
N LEU A 607 -9.14 2.33 -28.02
CA LEU A 607 -10.06 3.37 -28.45
C LEU A 607 -9.80 4.61 -27.60
N GLU A 608 -9.37 5.68 -28.23
CA GLU A 608 -9.19 6.99 -27.61
C GLU A 608 -10.26 7.97 -28.13
N ILE A 609 -10.98 8.59 -27.20
CA ILE A 609 -11.92 9.68 -27.47
C ILE A 609 -11.38 10.94 -26.80
N LYS A 610 -11.18 12.01 -27.54
CA LYS A 610 -10.61 13.24 -27.06
C LYS A 610 -11.42 14.44 -27.54
N ASP A 611 -11.72 15.36 -26.66
CA ASP A 611 -12.33 16.64 -26.99
C ASP A 611 -11.44 17.81 -26.54
N ASN A 612 -11.72 18.96 -27.05
CA ASN A 612 -11.09 20.23 -26.65
C ASN A 612 -12.05 21.15 -25.88
N GLY A 613 -13.00 20.56 -25.17
CA GLY A 613 -14.00 21.26 -24.37
C GLY A 613 -13.46 21.80 -23.03
N LYS A 614 -14.38 22.04 -22.09
CA LYS A 614 -14.05 22.65 -20.78
C LYS A 614 -13.20 21.76 -19.87
N GLY A 615 -13.11 20.43 -20.11
CA GLY A 615 -12.44 19.48 -19.20
C GLY A 615 -13.29 19.07 -18.01
N MET A 616 -12.72 18.21 -17.15
CA MET A 616 -13.47 17.53 -16.07
C MET A 616 -13.87 18.43 -14.88
N ASN A 617 -13.25 19.57 -14.67
CA ASN A 617 -13.37 20.38 -13.44
C ASN A 617 -14.12 21.73 -13.61
N SER A 618 -14.84 21.95 -14.69
CA SER A 618 -15.59 23.20 -14.87
C SER A 618 -17.02 23.08 -14.30
N HIS A 619 -17.20 23.66 -13.14
CA HIS A 619 -18.44 24.00 -12.42
C HIS A 619 -19.27 22.92 -11.70
N ASN A 620 -19.53 23.29 -10.43
CA ASN A 620 -20.33 22.66 -9.37
C ASN A 620 -21.86 22.55 -9.63
N GLU A 621 -22.35 22.49 -10.84
CA GLU A 621 -23.79 22.37 -11.09
C GLU A 621 -24.10 21.10 -11.89
N ASN A 622 -24.80 20.15 -11.24
CA ASN A 622 -25.32 18.86 -11.74
C ASN A 622 -24.36 17.65 -11.68
N LYS A 623 -23.86 17.34 -10.49
CA LYS A 623 -23.20 16.05 -10.18
C LYS A 623 -24.02 14.79 -10.50
N ALA A 624 -25.33 14.89 -10.68
CA ALA A 624 -26.20 13.74 -10.89
C ALA A 624 -26.13 13.15 -12.32
N HIS A 625 -25.95 13.99 -13.36
CA HIS A 625 -25.91 13.49 -14.74
C HIS A 625 -24.54 12.96 -15.19
N HIS A 626 -23.45 13.59 -14.73
CA HIS A 626 -22.09 13.07 -15.01
C HIS A 626 -21.81 11.71 -14.35
N SER A 627 -22.45 11.46 -13.21
CA SER A 627 -22.30 10.18 -12.50
C SER A 627 -23.06 9.03 -13.16
N LEU A 628 -24.18 9.30 -13.83
CA LEU A 628 -25.06 8.24 -14.34
C LEU A 628 -24.46 7.52 -15.55
N ALA A 629 -23.98 8.25 -16.56
CA ALA A 629 -23.37 7.65 -17.75
C ALA A 629 -22.09 6.86 -17.41
N MET A 630 -21.26 7.41 -16.53
CA MET A 630 -20.06 6.74 -16.03
C MET A 630 -20.38 5.50 -15.20
N THR A 631 -21.40 5.58 -14.35
CA THR A 631 -21.85 4.45 -13.53
C THR A 631 -22.41 3.33 -14.41
N ILE A 632 -23.26 3.65 -15.37
CA ILE A 632 -23.83 2.67 -16.32
C ILE A 632 -22.71 2.00 -17.14
N THR A 633 -21.71 2.77 -17.61
CA THR A 633 -20.60 2.20 -18.38
C THR A 633 -19.74 1.29 -17.50
N LYS A 634 -19.45 1.67 -16.25
CA LYS A 634 -18.71 0.83 -15.28
C LYS A 634 -19.46 -0.47 -14.97
N GLU A 635 -20.76 -0.39 -14.73
CA GLU A 635 -21.58 -1.57 -14.46
C GLU A 635 -21.61 -2.50 -15.68
N ARG A 636 -21.74 -1.93 -16.88
CA ARG A 636 -21.72 -2.70 -18.13
C ARG A 636 -20.38 -3.39 -18.37
N ILE A 637 -19.27 -2.68 -18.24
CA ILE A 637 -17.92 -3.27 -18.34
C ILE A 637 -17.73 -4.33 -17.24
N GLY A 638 -18.20 -4.08 -16.03
CA GLY A 638 -18.16 -5.04 -14.93
C GLY A 638 -18.93 -6.34 -15.24
N LEU A 639 -20.07 -6.24 -15.94
CA LEU A 639 -20.86 -7.39 -16.39
C LEU A 639 -20.18 -8.14 -17.54
N LEU A 640 -19.63 -7.42 -18.53
CA LEU A 640 -18.87 -8.01 -19.63
C LEU A 640 -17.62 -8.73 -19.12
N ASN A 641 -16.90 -8.11 -18.18
CA ASN A 641 -15.69 -8.68 -17.55
C ASN A 641 -15.99 -9.89 -16.64
N LYS A 642 -17.22 -10.07 -16.15
CA LYS A 642 -17.63 -11.29 -15.43
C LYS A 642 -17.84 -12.48 -16.35
N LYS A 643 -18.20 -12.24 -17.61
CA LYS A 643 -18.46 -13.28 -18.62
C LYS A 643 -17.22 -13.65 -19.44
N SER A 644 -16.20 -12.81 -19.46
CA SER A 644 -14.98 -13.00 -20.27
C SER A 644 -13.73 -13.19 -19.42
N THR A 645 -12.80 -14.02 -19.88
CA THR A 645 -11.45 -14.18 -19.33
C THR A 645 -10.55 -13.00 -19.65
N LYS A 646 -10.81 -12.28 -20.74
CA LYS A 646 -10.10 -11.06 -21.17
C LYS A 646 -10.90 -9.85 -20.66
N LYS A 647 -10.25 -8.91 -19.98
CA LYS A 647 -10.94 -7.78 -19.33
C LYS A 647 -10.80 -6.50 -20.14
N ILE A 648 -11.91 -5.81 -20.32
CA ILE A 648 -11.96 -4.44 -20.85
C ILE A 648 -11.63 -3.50 -19.70
N ASP A 649 -10.72 -2.55 -19.93
CA ASP A 649 -10.38 -1.49 -19.00
C ASP A 649 -10.59 -0.11 -19.63
N PHE A 650 -10.81 0.93 -18.83
CA PHE A 650 -10.91 2.28 -19.32
C PHE A 650 -10.44 3.33 -18.31
N SER A 651 -9.94 4.44 -18.83
CA SER A 651 -9.47 5.58 -18.04
C SER A 651 -9.97 6.90 -18.61
N ILE A 652 -10.11 7.90 -17.75
CA ILE A 652 -10.56 9.26 -18.14
C ILE A 652 -9.57 10.25 -17.52
N THR A 653 -9.07 11.17 -18.34
CA THR A 653 -8.10 12.20 -17.98
C THR A 653 -8.41 13.52 -18.67
N ASP A 654 -7.82 14.60 -18.24
CA ASP A 654 -7.83 15.85 -19.01
C ASP A 654 -7.03 15.65 -20.31
N ALA A 655 -7.57 16.12 -21.44
CA ALA A 655 -6.96 15.97 -22.76
C ALA A 655 -5.75 16.90 -22.98
N TYR A 656 -5.81 18.10 -22.41
CA TYR A 656 -4.80 19.16 -22.52
C TYR A 656 -4.58 19.79 -21.16
N PRO A 657 -3.90 19.09 -20.22
CA PRO A 657 -3.75 19.52 -18.83
C PRO A 657 -2.98 20.85 -18.70
N GLU A 658 -2.18 21.20 -19.71
CA GLU A 658 -1.42 22.46 -19.77
C GLU A 658 -2.26 23.71 -20.13
N LYS A 659 -3.48 23.52 -20.63
CA LYS A 659 -4.37 24.64 -21.02
C LYS A 659 -5.29 25.02 -19.87
N MET A 660 -5.29 26.31 -19.49
CA MET A 660 -6.12 26.80 -18.38
C MET A 660 -7.62 26.82 -18.72
N ASP A 661 -7.98 27.23 -19.93
CA ASP A 661 -9.39 27.52 -20.29
C ASP A 661 -10.11 26.40 -21.04
N ARG A 662 -9.38 25.49 -21.68
CA ARG A 662 -9.95 24.38 -22.48
C ARG A 662 -9.12 23.12 -22.29
N LYS A 663 -9.29 22.47 -21.14
CA LYS A 663 -8.55 21.25 -20.82
C LYS A 663 -9.00 20.02 -21.61
N GLY A 664 -10.24 20.03 -22.11
CA GLY A 664 -10.84 18.88 -22.78
C GLY A 664 -10.86 17.63 -21.92
N VAL A 665 -11.51 16.60 -22.42
CA VAL A 665 -11.55 15.27 -21.79
C VAL A 665 -10.92 14.26 -22.75
N LYS A 666 -10.15 13.35 -22.20
CA LYS A 666 -9.60 12.19 -22.90
C LYS A 666 -10.07 10.91 -22.23
N VAL A 667 -10.70 10.07 -22.99
CA VAL A 667 -11.15 8.73 -22.56
C VAL A 667 -10.41 7.68 -23.36
N ASN A 668 -9.79 6.74 -22.67
CA ASN A 668 -9.08 5.62 -23.28
C ASN A 668 -9.75 4.31 -22.87
N PHE A 669 -10.04 3.45 -23.83
CA PHE A 669 -10.43 2.06 -23.60
C PHE A 669 -9.34 1.11 -24.08
N ILE A 670 -9.12 0.06 -23.32
CA ILE A 670 -8.29 -1.08 -23.69
C ILE A 670 -9.21 -2.28 -23.83
N ILE A 671 -9.42 -2.72 -25.05
CA ILE A 671 -10.37 -3.79 -25.40
C ILE A 671 -9.53 -4.93 -25.96
N PRO A 672 -9.49 -6.11 -25.35
CA PRO A 672 -8.77 -7.26 -25.87
C PRO A 672 -9.40 -7.74 -27.19
N LEU A 673 -8.56 -7.95 -28.20
CA LEU A 673 -8.96 -8.52 -29.48
C LEU A 673 -8.99 -10.06 -29.46
#